data_68a2c91577618abb2240a1c8d5ee1287
#
_entry.id   68a2c91577618abb2240a1c8d5ee1287
#
_cell.length_a   1.000
_cell.length_b   1.000
_cell.length_c   1.000
_cell.angle_alpha   90.00
_cell.angle_beta   90.00
_cell.angle_gamma   90.00
#
_symmetry.space_group_name_H-M   'P 1'
#
loop_
_entity.id
_entity.type
_entity.pdbx_description
1 polymer ?
#
loop_
_entity_poly.entity_id
_entity_poly.type
_entity_poly.pdbx_seq_one_letter_code
_entity_poly.pdbx_strand_id
1 'polypeptide(L)'
;MVHVRQSLYSLLEPGHKKGNVVNLLGYFSPLVDDCELYTLLQEAGVKTIHEISRCEDFEEYKKMSEANFNLVLHPEARFAAEDFHDRLKIPFIELRRLYQIDKIGSQYQAFGAALGIEFHVEEQKKQAQEAIESFRKVCPDPVFAVGECANADPFELSLALVKYGFKVAEIYGTITGENFIYIRQLKKLSPQTKIFSNMEPTMLYYDPVESGVTLTIGKDACYYHPNTKGIHWNEERQPFGYAGVRRLFEALELAVTEQAEGNVLQKQVEVIGSKSQEAIAEQSQESLFKEEVDKKEDVYVRGLWKGLTPFAPDQSGAASVFYELGGILVICDAGGCTGNVCGFDEPRWFGERSAIFSAGLRDMDAILGRDDRLVAKLTDAAEKIDANFAAVIGTPVPAVIATDYRALQRMCEKKTNLPILTVDTNGMELYDVGEEKAWLTLFKTFAGKDVASQKEASEEDDSSKKMKIGVLGLTPHDVSDLNVEEKFRKSENENTHYICYGMRAGIDKVKTAGSADKNLVVAPAALETAKYLEKEFGTPYEVGYPFVDELIPELGYERKKILIIHQQVIANAIRQEIRTRSDEQNTEVTVASWFMMKSELSEEGDLSLKEEMDYCKLVQNGNYDIVFADENMRGLAPGFKGTFVNIRHFAVSGKLQES
;
A
#
# COMPACT_ATOMS: atom_id res chain seq x y z
N MET A 1 -11.84 -8.19 5.29
CA MET A 1 -13.26 -7.99 5.70
C MET A 1 -14.18 -9.12 5.25
N VAL A 2 -14.16 -9.56 3.98
CA VAL A 2 -15.03 -10.65 3.47
C VAL A 2 -14.90 -11.92 4.30
N HIS A 3 -13.69 -12.41 4.57
CA HIS A 3 -13.47 -13.63 5.38
C HIS A 3 -13.93 -13.51 6.83
N VAL A 4 -13.79 -12.34 7.45
CA VAL A 4 -14.30 -12.10 8.82
C VAL A 4 -15.82 -12.21 8.84
N ARG A 5 -16.50 -11.61 7.86
CA ARG A 5 -17.95 -11.73 7.71
C ARG A 5 -18.36 -13.18 7.46
N GLN A 6 -17.65 -13.89 6.57
CA GLN A 6 -17.90 -15.29 6.28
C GLN A 6 -17.79 -16.17 7.54
N SER A 7 -16.72 -16.01 8.32
CA SER A 7 -16.51 -16.77 9.54
C SER A 7 -17.61 -16.49 10.57
N LEU A 8 -18.01 -15.21 10.71
CA LEU A 8 -19.07 -14.82 11.63
C LEU A 8 -20.42 -15.40 11.22
N TYR A 9 -20.81 -15.21 9.95
CA TYR A 9 -22.10 -15.69 9.47
C TYR A 9 -22.16 -17.23 9.30
N SER A 10 -21.03 -17.92 9.16
CA SER A 10 -20.99 -19.39 9.14
C SER A 10 -21.43 -20.06 10.44
N LEU A 11 -21.44 -19.30 11.55
CA LEU A 11 -21.94 -19.79 12.84
C LEU A 11 -23.47 -19.91 12.92
N LEU A 12 -24.19 -19.36 11.94
CA LEU A 12 -25.65 -19.45 11.89
C LEU A 12 -26.08 -20.80 11.30
N GLU A 13 -26.96 -21.50 12.02
CA GLU A 13 -27.54 -22.77 11.58
C GLU A 13 -28.94 -22.56 10.97
N PRO A 14 -29.42 -23.45 10.06
CA PRO A 14 -30.77 -23.38 9.52
C PRO A 14 -31.82 -23.38 10.63
N GLY A 15 -32.67 -22.35 10.67
CA GLY A 15 -33.75 -22.17 11.63
C GLY A 15 -35.14 -22.14 10.99
N HIS A 16 -36.19 -22.12 11.81
CA HIS A 16 -37.55 -21.90 11.33
C HIS A 16 -37.76 -20.47 10.87
N LYS A 17 -38.18 -20.29 9.61
CA LYS A 17 -38.43 -18.97 9.05
C LYS A 17 -39.67 -18.30 9.65
N LYS A 18 -39.54 -17.03 9.99
CA LYS A 18 -40.62 -16.19 10.44
C LYS A 18 -40.95 -15.15 9.34
N GLY A 19 -42.18 -15.13 8.87
CA GLY A 19 -42.60 -14.38 7.70
C GLY A 19 -42.55 -12.85 7.82
N ASN A 20 -42.15 -12.30 8.98
CA ASN A 20 -42.13 -10.87 9.25
C ASN A 20 -40.79 -10.45 9.94
N VAL A 21 -39.72 -11.18 9.68
CA VAL A 21 -38.37 -10.93 10.20
C VAL A 21 -37.41 -10.68 9.04
N VAL A 22 -36.61 -9.62 9.13
CA VAL A 22 -35.65 -9.19 8.10
C VAL A 22 -34.29 -8.93 8.75
N ASN A 23 -33.23 -9.32 8.07
CA ASN A 23 -31.85 -8.92 8.44
C ASN A 23 -31.39 -7.74 7.59
N LEU A 24 -30.70 -6.77 8.21
CA LEU A 24 -29.90 -5.78 7.51
C LEU A 24 -28.43 -6.24 7.54
N LEU A 25 -27.87 -6.49 6.35
CA LEU A 25 -26.50 -6.97 6.17
C LEU A 25 -25.67 -5.88 5.50
N GLY A 26 -24.45 -5.66 5.98
CA GLY A 26 -23.56 -4.74 5.29
C GLY A 26 -22.71 -3.87 6.21
N TYR A 27 -23.25 -3.45 7.31
CA TYR A 27 -22.53 -2.63 8.28
C TYR A 27 -22.37 -3.38 9.60
N PHE A 28 -21.27 -3.10 10.33
CA PHE A 28 -21.06 -3.55 11.70
C PHE A 28 -21.53 -2.50 12.72
N SER A 29 -21.99 -1.36 12.26
CA SER A 29 -22.63 -0.31 13.06
C SER A 29 -24.06 -0.12 12.57
N PRO A 30 -25.00 0.28 13.46
CA PRO A 30 -26.40 0.42 13.09
C PRO A 30 -26.63 1.61 12.15
N LEU A 31 -27.71 1.57 11.41
CA LEU A 31 -28.18 2.76 10.70
C LEU A 31 -28.62 3.84 11.70
N VAL A 32 -28.64 5.09 11.24
CA VAL A 32 -29.20 6.22 12.02
C VAL A 32 -30.66 5.92 12.38
N ASP A 33 -31.08 6.24 13.61
CA ASP A 33 -32.38 5.84 14.15
C ASP A 33 -33.56 6.45 13.38
N ASP A 34 -33.38 7.60 12.77
CA ASP A 34 -34.37 8.29 11.95
C ASP A 34 -34.32 7.93 10.45
N CYS A 35 -33.61 6.84 10.11
CA CYS A 35 -33.60 6.32 8.74
C CYS A 35 -34.98 5.82 8.35
N GLU A 36 -35.52 6.36 7.28
CA GLU A 36 -36.83 5.99 6.76
C GLU A 36 -36.98 4.51 6.41
N LEU A 37 -35.87 3.80 6.18
CA LEU A 37 -35.88 2.36 5.85
C LEU A 37 -36.56 1.54 6.97
N TYR A 38 -36.42 1.93 8.23
CA TYR A 38 -37.12 1.26 9.33
C TYR A 38 -38.62 1.40 9.23
N THR A 39 -39.11 2.61 8.92
CA THR A 39 -40.55 2.89 8.73
C THR A 39 -41.08 2.13 7.51
N LEU A 40 -40.35 2.13 6.39
CA LEU A 40 -40.74 1.43 5.17
C LEU A 40 -40.88 -0.09 5.40
N LEU A 41 -39.95 -0.68 6.17
CA LEU A 41 -40.04 -2.09 6.53
C LEU A 41 -41.23 -2.38 7.44
N GLN A 42 -41.54 -1.49 8.38
CA GLN A 42 -42.75 -1.62 9.22
C GLN A 42 -44.03 -1.53 8.39
N GLU A 43 -44.14 -0.59 7.44
CA GLU A 43 -45.22 -0.49 6.47
C GLU A 43 -45.39 -1.76 5.63
N ALA A 44 -44.24 -2.42 5.31
CA ALA A 44 -44.23 -3.71 4.62
C ALA A 44 -44.64 -4.90 5.53
N GLY A 45 -45.01 -4.65 6.79
CA GLY A 45 -45.42 -5.68 7.73
C GLY A 45 -44.27 -6.39 8.47
N VAL A 46 -43.05 -5.89 8.35
CA VAL A 46 -41.91 -6.40 9.10
C VAL A 46 -42.06 -6.04 10.59
N LYS A 47 -42.00 -7.02 11.46
CA LYS A 47 -42.12 -6.85 12.91
C LYS A 47 -40.77 -6.85 13.63
N THR A 48 -39.81 -7.54 13.08
CA THR A 48 -38.47 -7.67 13.67
C THR A 48 -37.41 -7.43 12.61
N ILE A 49 -36.48 -6.53 12.92
CA ILE A 49 -35.33 -6.21 12.09
C ILE A 49 -34.09 -6.59 12.88
N HIS A 50 -33.26 -7.47 12.34
CA HIS A 50 -31.99 -7.82 12.91
C HIS A 50 -30.85 -7.08 12.24
N GLU A 51 -30.07 -6.38 13.04
CA GLU A 51 -28.77 -5.81 12.71
C GLU A 51 -27.74 -6.40 13.67
N ILE A 52 -26.61 -6.88 13.17
CA ILE A 52 -25.60 -7.51 14.01
C ILE A 52 -25.12 -6.60 15.16
N SER A 53 -25.05 -5.30 14.89
CA SER A 53 -24.65 -4.25 15.83
C SER A 53 -25.66 -3.98 16.96
N ARG A 54 -26.89 -4.50 16.83
CA ARG A 54 -27.97 -4.34 17.80
C ARG A 54 -28.26 -5.62 18.58
N CYS A 55 -27.54 -6.73 18.28
CA CYS A 55 -27.68 -7.95 19.04
C CYS A 55 -27.00 -7.79 20.40
N GLU A 56 -27.75 -8.01 21.49
CA GLU A 56 -27.24 -7.90 22.85
C GLU A 56 -26.39 -9.11 23.25
N ASP A 57 -26.69 -10.28 22.70
CA ASP A 57 -25.97 -11.52 22.97
C ASP A 57 -25.91 -12.47 21.75
N PHE A 58 -25.23 -13.60 21.92
CA PHE A 58 -25.07 -14.60 20.85
C PHE A 58 -26.38 -15.35 20.54
N GLU A 59 -27.30 -15.47 21.49
CA GLU A 59 -28.60 -16.11 21.25
C GLU A 59 -29.50 -15.21 20.40
N GLU A 60 -29.41 -13.91 20.58
CA GLU A 60 -30.09 -12.96 19.70
C GLU A 60 -29.49 -12.95 18.30
N TYR A 61 -28.15 -13.01 18.18
CA TYR A 61 -27.46 -13.15 16.91
C TYR A 61 -27.92 -14.40 16.12
N LYS A 62 -28.08 -15.56 16.78
CA LYS A 62 -28.59 -16.77 16.14
C LYS A 62 -29.96 -16.62 15.50
N LYS A 63 -30.81 -15.72 16.03
CA LYS A 63 -32.14 -15.44 15.48
C LYS A 63 -32.10 -14.82 14.08
N MET A 64 -30.95 -14.31 13.62
CA MET A 64 -30.78 -13.87 12.23
C MET A 64 -31.08 -15.01 11.23
N SER A 65 -30.90 -16.28 11.62
CA SER A 65 -31.26 -17.42 10.77
C SER A 65 -32.77 -17.60 10.57
N GLU A 66 -33.60 -16.95 11.37
CA GLU A 66 -35.07 -17.00 11.31
C GLU A 66 -35.66 -16.01 10.29
N ALA A 67 -34.88 -15.10 9.74
CA ALA A 67 -35.34 -14.11 8.78
C ALA A 67 -35.90 -14.73 7.50
N ASN A 68 -36.90 -14.12 6.92
CA ASN A 68 -37.48 -14.54 5.66
C ASN A 68 -36.80 -13.89 4.44
N PHE A 69 -36.12 -12.76 4.60
CA PHE A 69 -35.20 -12.21 3.60
C PHE A 69 -34.12 -11.32 4.23
N ASN A 70 -33.06 -11.05 3.47
CA ASN A 70 -31.97 -10.16 3.84
C ASN A 70 -32.00 -8.91 2.96
N LEU A 71 -31.73 -7.74 3.56
CA LEU A 71 -31.37 -6.53 2.83
C LEU A 71 -29.86 -6.34 2.89
N VAL A 72 -29.23 -6.31 1.74
CA VAL A 72 -27.79 -6.07 1.59
C VAL A 72 -27.57 -4.59 1.36
N LEU A 73 -26.98 -3.91 2.34
CA LEU A 73 -26.82 -2.44 2.33
C LEU A 73 -25.42 -2.01 1.86
N HIS A 74 -24.47 -2.96 1.80
CA HIS A 74 -23.11 -2.70 1.36
C HIS A 74 -22.60 -3.84 0.46
N PRO A 75 -21.92 -3.56 -0.66
CA PRO A 75 -21.48 -4.58 -1.61
C PRO A 75 -20.63 -5.71 -1.01
N GLU A 76 -19.81 -5.42 -0.02
CA GLU A 76 -18.99 -6.43 0.68
C GLU A 76 -19.80 -7.51 1.41
N ALA A 77 -21.08 -7.26 1.69
CA ALA A 77 -21.95 -8.25 2.31
C ALA A 77 -22.66 -9.17 1.31
N ARG A 78 -22.51 -8.95 0.00
CA ARG A 78 -23.13 -9.78 -1.04
C ARG A 78 -22.73 -11.25 -0.89
N PHE A 79 -21.45 -11.53 -0.68
CA PHE A 79 -20.95 -12.89 -0.45
C PHE A 79 -21.63 -13.59 0.74
N ALA A 80 -21.82 -12.86 1.86
CA ALA A 80 -22.52 -13.39 3.02
C ALA A 80 -24.01 -13.63 2.71
N ALA A 81 -24.62 -12.76 1.93
CA ALA A 81 -26.02 -12.92 1.51
C ALA A 81 -26.22 -14.11 0.55
N GLU A 82 -25.25 -14.38 -0.32
CA GLU A 82 -25.21 -15.56 -1.18
C GLU A 82 -25.08 -16.85 -0.35
N ASP A 83 -24.19 -16.89 0.65
CA ASP A 83 -24.10 -18.00 1.62
C ASP A 83 -25.42 -18.21 2.36
N PHE A 84 -26.07 -17.14 2.83
CA PHE A 84 -27.39 -17.22 3.46
C PHE A 84 -28.46 -17.76 2.51
N HIS A 85 -28.41 -17.36 1.24
CA HIS A 85 -29.32 -17.88 0.23
C HIS A 85 -29.10 -19.38 0.00
N ASP A 86 -27.89 -19.81 -0.16
CA ASP A 86 -27.54 -21.19 -0.50
C ASP A 86 -27.68 -22.13 0.70
N ARG A 87 -27.20 -21.75 1.85
CA ARG A 87 -27.12 -22.58 3.06
C ARG A 87 -28.37 -22.45 3.94
N LEU A 88 -28.83 -21.23 4.19
CA LEU A 88 -29.96 -20.96 5.07
C LEU A 88 -31.29 -20.77 4.32
N LYS A 89 -31.28 -20.76 2.98
CA LYS A 89 -32.45 -20.51 2.13
C LYS A 89 -33.15 -19.17 2.42
N ILE A 90 -32.36 -18.13 2.71
CA ILE A 90 -32.85 -16.76 2.90
C ILE A 90 -32.55 -15.95 1.64
N PRO A 91 -33.54 -15.54 0.84
CA PRO A 91 -33.31 -14.68 -0.32
C PRO A 91 -32.85 -13.29 0.12
N PHE A 92 -32.24 -12.56 -0.81
CA PHE A 92 -31.78 -11.20 -0.51
C PHE A 92 -32.13 -10.19 -1.61
N ILE A 93 -32.20 -8.93 -1.19
CA ILE A 93 -32.39 -7.76 -2.04
C ILE A 93 -31.26 -6.78 -1.70
N GLU A 94 -30.63 -6.18 -2.71
CA GLU A 94 -29.61 -5.15 -2.50
C GLU A 94 -30.25 -3.75 -2.52
N LEU A 95 -29.94 -2.99 -1.47
CA LEU A 95 -30.20 -1.56 -1.39
C LEU A 95 -28.87 -0.86 -1.11
N ARG A 96 -28.45 0.04 -1.99
CA ARG A 96 -27.17 0.73 -1.83
C ARG A 96 -27.33 2.05 -1.09
N ARG A 97 -26.30 2.44 -0.35
CA ARG A 97 -26.17 3.81 0.14
C ARG A 97 -25.95 4.73 -1.05
N LEU A 98 -26.82 5.70 -1.19
CA LEU A 98 -26.82 6.67 -2.27
C LEU A 98 -27.07 8.06 -1.70
N TYR A 99 -26.48 9.06 -2.35
CA TYR A 99 -26.70 10.47 -2.04
C TYR A 99 -27.46 11.19 -3.17
N GLN A 100 -27.69 10.55 -4.30
CA GLN A 100 -28.53 11.06 -5.38
C GLN A 100 -30.01 10.83 -5.07
N ILE A 101 -30.76 11.89 -4.70
CA ILE A 101 -32.17 11.83 -4.29
C ILE A 101 -33.05 11.05 -5.31
N ASP A 102 -32.85 11.29 -6.61
CA ASP A 102 -33.66 10.61 -7.64
C ASP A 102 -33.35 9.09 -7.70
N LYS A 103 -32.10 8.71 -7.42
CA LYS A 103 -31.69 7.30 -7.38
C LYS A 103 -32.21 6.60 -6.14
N ILE A 104 -32.23 7.28 -4.99
CA ILE A 104 -32.86 6.78 -3.75
C ILE A 104 -34.35 6.50 -4.03
N GLY A 105 -35.06 7.43 -4.64
CA GLY A 105 -36.48 7.24 -5.00
C GLY A 105 -36.70 6.05 -5.93
N SER A 106 -35.90 5.94 -6.99
CA SER A 106 -35.95 4.80 -7.91
C SER A 106 -35.66 3.46 -7.21
N GLN A 107 -34.75 3.45 -6.26
CA GLN A 107 -34.38 2.26 -5.48
C GLN A 107 -35.54 1.84 -4.56
N TYR A 108 -36.18 2.77 -3.86
CA TYR A 108 -37.33 2.47 -3.01
C TYR A 108 -38.56 2.05 -3.81
N GLN A 109 -38.78 2.66 -4.97
CA GLN A 109 -39.85 2.23 -5.89
C GLN A 109 -39.63 0.78 -6.36
N ALA A 110 -38.39 0.41 -6.75
CA ALA A 110 -38.06 -0.96 -7.15
C ALA A 110 -38.21 -1.94 -5.97
N PHE A 111 -37.80 -1.52 -4.78
CA PHE A 111 -37.95 -2.32 -3.56
C PHE A 111 -39.42 -2.55 -3.21
N GLY A 112 -40.25 -1.51 -3.23
CA GLY A 112 -41.69 -1.62 -3.01
C GLY A 112 -42.36 -2.55 -4.03
N ALA A 113 -42.00 -2.41 -5.32
CA ALA A 113 -42.51 -3.28 -6.38
C ALA A 113 -42.14 -4.76 -6.14
N ALA A 114 -40.95 -5.04 -5.64
CA ALA A 114 -40.50 -6.41 -5.30
C ALA A 114 -41.31 -7.00 -4.13
N LEU A 115 -41.80 -6.15 -3.21
CA LEU A 115 -42.64 -6.54 -2.08
C LEU A 115 -44.13 -6.47 -2.38
N GLY A 116 -44.51 -5.94 -3.52
CA GLY A 116 -45.92 -5.74 -3.92
C GLY A 116 -46.62 -4.59 -3.18
N ILE A 117 -45.90 -3.59 -2.71
CA ILE A 117 -46.39 -2.43 -1.98
C ILE A 117 -45.85 -1.13 -2.59
N GLU A 118 -46.53 -0.03 -2.32
CA GLU A 118 -46.11 1.32 -2.69
C GLU A 118 -45.65 2.06 -1.42
N PHE A 119 -44.39 2.50 -1.40
CA PHE A 119 -43.82 3.25 -0.30
C PHE A 119 -44.12 4.74 -0.42
N HIS A 120 -44.47 5.38 0.67
CA HIS A 120 -44.72 6.82 0.75
C HIS A 120 -43.50 7.53 1.34
N VAL A 121 -42.62 8.08 0.50
CA VAL A 121 -41.35 8.70 0.89
C VAL A 121 -41.25 10.19 0.52
N GLU A 122 -42.36 10.81 0.15
CA GLU A 122 -42.38 12.19 -0.37
C GLU A 122 -41.93 13.21 0.69
N GLU A 123 -42.30 13.00 1.95
CA GLU A 123 -41.90 13.89 3.05
C GLU A 123 -40.40 13.80 3.32
N GLN A 124 -39.81 12.60 3.39
CA GLN A 124 -38.40 12.39 3.59
C GLN A 124 -37.57 12.94 2.42
N LYS A 125 -38.07 12.75 1.20
CA LYS A 125 -37.46 13.32 0.00
C LYS A 125 -37.46 14.86 0.06
N LYS A 126 -38.57 15.45 0.46
CA LYS A 126 -38.72 16.90 0.60
C LYS A 126 -37.76 17.45 1.66
N GLN A 127 -37.67 16.82 2.82
CA GLN A 127 -36.72 17.22 3.89
C GLN A 127 -35.27 17.18 3.41
N ALA A 128 -34.88 16.15 2.65
CA ALA A 128 -33.55 16.08 2.05
C ALA A 128 -33.31 17.21 1.03
N GLN A 129 -34.31 17.55 0.21
CA GLN A 129 -34.24 18.67 -0.72
C GLN A 129 -34.12 20.02 0.00
N GLU A 130 -34.89 20.21 1.05
CA GLU A 130 -34.86 21.43 1.87
C GLU A 130 -33.50 21.62 2.53
N ALA A 131 -32.86 20.55 3.02
CA ALA A 131 -31.49 20.61 3.58
C ALA A 131 -30.46 21.03 2.53
N ILE A 132 -30.55 20.51 1.30
CA ILE A 132 -29.67 20.93 0.19
C ILE A 132 -29.85 22.42 -0.11
N GLU A 133 -31.11 22.91 -0.18
CA GLU A 133 -31.38 24.30 -0.49
C GLU A 133 -31.00 25.23 0.66
N SER A 134 -31.13 24.78 1.93
CA SER A 134 -30.65 25.52 3.10
C SER A 134 -29.14 25.71 3.04
N PHE A 135 -28.39 24.62 2.84
CA PHE A 135 -26.95 24.68 2.69
C PHE A 135 -26.52 25.59 1.54
N ARG A 136 -27.19 25.55 0.38
CA ARG A 136 -26.89 26.40 -0.78
C ARG A 136 -27.05 27.89 -0.47
N LYS A 137 -27.99 28.28 0.38
CA LYS A 137 -28.16 29.67 0.80
C LYS A 137 -27.03 30.15 1.68
N VAL A 138 -26.52 29.27 2.55
CA VAL A 138 -25.44 29.58 3.50
C VAL A 138 -24.07 29.55 2.81
N CYS A 139 -23.88 28.62 1.87
CA CYS A 139 -22.64 28.44 1.12
C CYS A 139 -22.93 28.32 -0.38
N PRO A 140 -23.05 29.44 -1.12
CA PRO A 140 -23.59 29.45 -2.49
C PRO A 140 -22.63 28.84 -3.54
N ASP A 141 -21.32 28.95 -3.36
CA ASP A 141 -20.31 28.54 -4.34
C ASP A 141 -19.18 27.68 -3.75
N PRO A 142 -19.49 26.59 -3.01
CA PRO A 142 -18.45 25.73 -2.48
C PRO A 142 -17.74 24.95 -3.60
N VAL A 143 -16.44 24.75 -3.43
CA VAL A 143 -15.64 23.85 -4.24
C VAL A 143 -15.21 22.69 -3.35
N PHE A 144 -15.74 21.51 -3.63
CA PHE A 144 -15.54 20.34 -2.79
C PHE A 144 -14.29 19.54 -3.15
N ALA A 145 -13.64 18.99 -2.12
CA ALA A 145 -12.85 17.76 -2.20
C ALA A 145 -13.56 16.66 -1.41
N VAL A 146 -13.65 15.45 -1.99
CA VAL A 146 -14.39 14.32 -1.43
C VAL A 146 -13.47 13.12 -1.28
N GLY A 147 -13.36 12.58 -0.05
CA GLY A 147 -12.50 11.45 0.28
C GLY A 147 -13.26 10.12 0.44
N GLU A 148 -12.53 9.00 0.38
CA GLU A 148 -13.06 7.65 0.60
C GLU A 148 -13.16 7.27 2.08
N CYS A 149 -12.41 7.96 2.96
CA CYS A 149 -12.51 7.77 4.41
C CYS A 149 -13.75 8.47 4.98
N ALA A 150 -14.92 8.14 4.43
CA ALA A 150 -16.23 8.69 4.76
C ALA A 150 -17.32 7.62 4.69
N ASN A 151 -18.48 7.89 5.29
CA ASN A 151 -19.66 7.04 5.15
C ASN A 151 -20.36 7.28 3.79
N ALA A 152 -19.59 7.19 2.70
CA ALA A 152 -20.05 7.37 1.32
C ALA A 152 -19.14 6.62 0.35
N ASP A 153 -19.65 6.29 -0.85
CA ASP A 153 -18.79 6.06 -2.01
C ASP A 153 -18.38 7.44 -2.54
N PRO A 154 -17.08 7.78 -2.62
CA PRO A 154 -16.63 9.12 -2.96
C PRO A 154 -17.03 9.54 -4.37
N PHE A 155 -17.14 8.61 -5.30
CA PHE A 155 -17.56 8.89 -6.69
C PHE A 155 -19.07 9.08 -6.82
N GLU A 156 -19.86 8.30 -6.09
CA GLU A 156 -21.31 8.44 -6.04
C GLU A 156 -21.69 9.78 -5.38
N LEU A 157 -21.09 10.09 -4.24
CA LEU A 157 -21.32 11.34 -3.53
C LEU A 157 -20.89 12.55 -4.38
N SER A 158 -19.72 12.50 -5.01
CA SER A 158 -19.26 13.55 -5.91
C SER A 158 -20.21 13.77 -7.08
N LEU A 159 -20.73 12.68 -7.66
CA LEU A 159 -21.73 12.77 -8.72
C LEU A 159 -23.05 13.41 -8.22
N ALA A 160 -23.46 13.09 -7.00
CA ALA A 160 -24.64 13.73 -6.38
C ALA A 160 -24.42 15.24 -6.21
N LEU A 161 -23.28 15.65 -5.66
CA LEU A 161 -22.92 17.06 -5.49
C LEU A 161 -22.90 17.81 -6.82
N VAL A 162 -22.30 17.24 -7.87
CA VAL A 162 -22.30 17.83 -9.22
C VAL A 162 -23.71 17.96 -9.79
N LYS A 163 -24.57 16.96 -9.60
CA LYS A 163 -25.97 17.01 -10.04
C LYS A 163 -26.80 18.04 -9.27
N TYR A 164 -26.44 18.30 -8.03
CA TYR A 164 -27.03 19.39 -7.24
C TYR A 164 -26.50 20.77 -7.63
N GLY A 165 -25.56 20.85 -8.59
CA GLY A 165 -25.00 22.10 -9.10
C GLY A 165 -23.79 22.62 -8.31
N PHE A 166 -23.24 21.83 -7.41
CA PHE A 166 -22.01 22.17 -6.70
C PHE A 166 -20.77 21.79 -7.52
N LYS A 167 -19.66 22.46 -7.27
CA LYS A 167 -18.37 22.16 -7.89
C LYS A 167 -17.62 21.13 -7.06
N VAL A 168 -17.08 20.08 -7.71
CA VAL A 168 -16.16 19.12 -7.12
C VAL A 168 -14.84 19.23 -7.86
N ALA A 169 -13.78 19.68 -7.18
CA ALA A 169 -12.47 19.83 -7.76
C ALA A 169 -11.70 18.51 -7.69
N GLU A 170 -11.83 17.79 -6.57
CA GLU A 170 -10.98 16.64 -6.26
C GLU A 170 -11.76 15.51 -5.59
N ILE A 171 -11.39 14.29 -5.95
CA ILE A 171 -11.90 13.07 -5.34
C ILE A 171 -10.70 12.20 -4.94
N TYR A 172 -10.67 11.77 -3.69
CA TYR A 172 -9.69 10.82 -3.19
C TYR A 172 -10.38 9.47 -3.05
N GLY A 173 -9.93 8.46 -3.79
CA GLY A 173 -10.61 7.17 -3.71
C GLY A 173 -10.05 6.10 -4.63
N THR A 174 -10.31 4.85 -4.25
CA THR A 174 -9.92 3.66 -4.99
C THR A 174 -10.94 3.35 -6.08
N ILE A 175 -10.49 3.26 -7.33
CA ILE A 175 -11.35 2.92 -8.47
C ILE A 175 -11.56 1.40 -8.50
N THR A 176 -12.83 1.00 -8.54
CA THR A 176 -13.27 -0.39 -8.66
C THR A 176 -14.25 -0.55 -9.82
N GLY A 177 -14.54 -1.79 -10.23
CA GLY A 177 -15.55 -2.05 -11.25
C GLY A 177 -16.96 -1.53 -10.89
N GLU A 178 -17.27 -1.43 -9.59
CA GLU A 178 -18.58 -1.02 -9.11
C GLU A 178 -18.83 0.48 -9.23
N ASN A 179 -17.79 1.30 -9.00
CA ASN A 179 -17.93 2.77 -9.03
C ASN A 179 -17.63 3.38 -10.41
N PHE A 180 -17.21 2.57 -11.38
CA PHE A 180 -16.87 3.03 -12.72
C PHE A 180 -18.04 3.70 -13.46
N ILE A 181 -19.28 3.33 -13.12
CA ILE A 181 -20.48 3.95 -13.68
C ILE A 181 -20.62 5.43 -13.27
N TYR A 182 -20.21 5.76 -12.04
CA TYR A 182 -20.25 7.14 -11.52
C TYR A 182 -19.15 7.97 -12.17
N ILE A 183 -17.94 7.40 -12.31
CA ILE A 183 -16.81 8.06 -12.96
C ILE A 183 -17.13 8.43 -14.41
N ARG A 184 -17.78 7.53 -15.17
CA ARG A 184 -18.24 7.83 -16.54
C ARG A 184 -19.20 9.01 -16.61
N GLN A 185 -20.06 9.18 -15.61
CA GLN A 185 -21.00 10.30 -15.55
C GLN A 185 -20.29 11.58 -15.11
N LEU A 186 -19.38 11.49 -14.14
CA LEU A 186 -18.54 12.61 -13.70
C LEU A 186 -17.70 13.16 -14.87
N LYS A 187 -17.09 12.29 -15.66
CA LYS A 187 -16.33 12.71 -16.88
C LYS A 187 -17.18 13.56 -17.82
N LYS A 188 -18.48 13.31 -17.93
CA LYS A 188 -19.39 14.09 -18.79
C LYS A 188 -19.85 15.39 -18.17
N LEU A 189 -20.09 15.41 -16.86
CA LEU A 189 -20.72 16.54 -16.16
C LEU A 189 -19.69 17.50 -15.56
N SER A 190 -18.54 17.00 -15.13
CA SER A 190 -17.45 17.76 -14.51
C SER A 190 -16.10 17.22 -14.96
N PRO A 191 -15.70 17.42 -16.23
CA PRO A 191 -14.47 16.84 -16.80
C PRO A 191 -13.17 17.37 -16.17
N GLN A 192 -13.23 18.48 -15.46
CA GLN A 192 -12.09 19.07 -14.74
C GLN A 192 -11.88 18.50 -13.32
N THR A 193 -12.80 17.67 -12.81
CA THR A 193 -12.63 17.00 -11.52
C THR A 193 -11.44 16.06 -11.58
N LYS A 194 -10.48 16.23 -10.67
CA LYS A 194 -9.31 15.37 -10.53
C LYS A 194 -9.64 14.20 -9.61
N ILE A 195 -9.09 13.02 -9.90
CA ILE A 195 -9.22 11.84 -9.06
C ILE A 195 -7.82 11.42 -8.59
N PHE A 196 -7.67 11.21 -7.30
CA PHE A 196 -6.44 10.78 -6.66
C PHE A 196 -6.66 9.46 -5.93
N SER A 197 -5.62 8.64 -5.85
CA SER A 197 -5.63 7.42 -5.04
C SER A 197 -4.83 7.63 -3.76
N ASN A 198 -5.47 7.39 -2.60
CA ASN A 198 -4.78 7.42 -1.31
C ASN A 198 -3.68 6.37 -1.18
N MET A 199 -3.70 5.34 -2.03
CA MET A 199 -2.69 4.27 -2.04
C MET A 199 -1.42 4.64 -2.81
N GLU A 200 -1.40 5.80 -3.45
CA GLU A 200 -0.27 6.22 -4.27
C GLU A 200 0.79 6.97 -3.45
N PRO A 201 2.04 6.50 -3.41
CA PRO A 201 3.12 7.13 -2.64
C PRO A 201 3.36 8.61 -3.01
N THR A 202 3.08 9.00 -4.25
CA THR A 202 3.24 10.39 -4.70
C THR A 202 2.29 11.36 -3.97
N MET A 203 1.25 10.86 -3.32
CA MET A 203 0.36 11.68 -2.48
C MET A 203 1.06 12.29 -1.25
N LEU A 204 2.24 11.80 -0.85
CA LEU A 204 3.09 12.44 0.15
C LEU A 204 3.55 13.85 -0.29
N TYR A 205 3.63 14.08 -1.60
CA TYR A 205 4.07 15.34 -2.20
C TYR A 205 2.90 16.17 -2.76
N TYR A 206 1.66 15.81 -2.37
CA TYR A 206 0.49 16.54 -2.82
C TYR A 206 0.50 17.96 -2.24
N ASP A 207 0.34 18.97 -3.12
CA ASP A 207 0.24 20.37 -2.74
C ASP A 207 -1.16 20.93 -3.07
N PRO A 208 -1.94 21.34 -2.08
CA PRO A 208 -3.30 21.86 -2.28
C PRO A 208 -3.38 23.30 -2.80
N VAL A 209 -2.27 24.01 -2.93
CA VAL A 209 -2.22 25.47 -3.19
C VAL A 209 -2.99 25.88 -4.45
N GLU A 210 -3.00 25.04 -5.49
CA GLU A 210 -3.68 25.33 -6.76
C GLU A 210 -5.07 24.68 -6.89
N SER A 211 -5.55 23.96 -5.89
CA SER A 211 -6.78 23.17 -5.99
C SER A 211 -8.06 24.00 -6.03
N GLY A 212 -8.05 25.18 -5.42
CA GLY A 212 -9.25 26.02 -5.25
C GLY A 212 -10.33 25.42 -4.37
N VAL A 213 -10.05 24.32 -3.64
CA VAL A 213 -10.97 23.67 -2.71
C VAL A 213 -11.28 24.59 -1.54
N THR A 214 -12.57 24.69 -1.20
CA THR A 214 -13.04 25.51 -0.08
C THR A 214 -13.77 24.71 0.99
N LEU A 215 -14.15 23.45 0.68
CA LEU A 215 -14.86 22.59 1.61
C LEU A 215 -14.52 21.11 1.38
N THR A 216 -14.32 20.36 2.45
CA THR A 216 -13.90 18.96 2.39
C THR A 216 -14.91 18.00 3.01
N ILE A 217 -15.06 16.82 2.44
CA ILE A 217 -15.85 15.71 2.98
C ILE A 217 -14.97 14.45 3.00
N GLY A 218 -14.80 13.86 4.17
CA GLY A 218 -13.95 12.69 4.39
C GLY A 218 -12.69 13.03 5.15
N LYS A 219 -12.26 12.12 6.00
CA LYS A 219 -11.07 12.31 6.86
C LYS A 219 -9.80 12.54 6.04
N ASP A 220 -9.64 11.81 4.95
CA ASP A 220 -8.54 11.94 4.01
C ASP A 220 -8.58 13.27 3.23
N ALA A 221 -9.73 13.69 2.73
CA ALA A 221 -9.88 15.00 2.11
C ALA A 221 -9.55 16.15 3.08
N CYS A 222 -9.97 16.05 4.35
CA CYS A 222 -9.60 17.02 5.39
C CYS A 222 -8.09 17.01 5.65
N TYR A 223 -7.44 15.86 5.58
CA TYR A 223 -5.99 15.74 5.75
C TYR A 223 -5.21 16.46 4.64
N TYR A 224 -5.62 16.27 3.40
CA TYR A 224 -4.97 16.95 2.25
C TYR A 224 -5.26 18.44 2.16
N HIS A 225 -6.32 18.92 2.81
CA HIS A 225 -6.71 20.33 2.83
C HIS A 225 -6.87 20.87 4.26
N PRO A 226 -5.80 20.90 5.07
CA PRO A 226 -5.89 21.21 6.51
C PRO A 226 -6.39 22.62 6.81
N ASN A 227 -6.27 23.56 5.86
CA ASN A 227 -6.67 24.95 6.02
C ASN A 227 -8.09 25.24 5.49
N THR A 228 -8.83 24.21 5.06
CA THR A 228 -10.21 24.36 4.60
C THR A 228 -11.21 23.88 5.67
N LYS A 229 -12.40 24.45 5.63
CA LYS A 229 -13.51 23.90 6.42
C LYS A 229 -13.91 22.53 5.87
N GLY A 230 -14.41 21.64 6.73
CA GLY A 230 -14.85 20.33 6.28
C GLY A 230 -15.43 19.46 7.38
N ILE A 231 -15.93 18.31 6.96
CA ILE A 231 -16.49 17.28 7.85
C ILE A 231 -15.82 15.95 7.58
N HIS A 232 -15.55 15.18 8.64
CA HIS A 232 -15.00 13.83 8.47
C HIS A 232 -16.04 12.85 7.88
N TRP A 233 -17.31 13.09 8.12
CA TRP A 233 -18.43 12.26 7.68
C TRP A 233 -18.19 10.77 7.89
N ASN A 234 -17.62 10.41 9.03
CA ASN A 234 -17.29 9.04 9.42
C ASN A 234 -17.90 8.76 10.80
N GLU A 235 -19.21 8.74 10.88
CA GLU A 235 -19.97 8.55 12.09
C GLU A 235 -20.15 7.08 12.45
N GLU A 236 -20.30 6.77 13.74
CA GLU A 236 -20.59 5.42 14.19
C GLU A 236 -21.90 4.90 13.62
N ARG A 237 -22.96 5.72 13.66
CA ARG A 237 -24.23 5.37 13.04
C ARG A 237 -24.22 5.67 11.56
N GLN A 238 -24.62 4.68 10.78
CA GLN A 238 -24.46 4.73 9.33
C GLN A 238 -25.59 5.56 8.68
N PRO A 239 -25.26 6.66 7.98
CA PRO A 239 -26.26 7.40 7.21
C PRO A 239 -26.75 6.55 6.04
N PHE A 240 -28.06 6.57 5.78
CA PHE A 240 -28.67 5.84 4.68
C PHE A 240 -29.93 6.55 4.18
N GLY A 241 -30.27 6.37 2.90
CA GLY A 241 -31.48 6.91 2.30
C GLY A 241 -31.54 8.45 2.30
N TYR A 242 -32.76 8.98 2.35
CA TYR A 242 -33.02 10.44 2.40
C TYR A 242 -32.53 11.05 3.72
N ALA A 243 -32.66 10.33 4.83
CA ALA A 243 -32.13 10.77 6.13
C ALA A 243 -30.62 10.97 6.06
N GLY A 244 -29.89 10.10 5.34
CA GLY A 244 -28.45 10.23 5.11
C GLY A 244 -28.10 11.50 4.33
N VAL A 245 -28.85 11.82 3.29
CA VAL A 245 -28.66 13.07 2.51
C VAL A 245 -28.94 14.29 3.37
N ARG A 246 -30.07 14.33 4.08
CA ARG A 246 -30.43 15.43 4.96
C ARG A 246 -29.35 15.71 5.99
N ARG A 247 -28.93 14.70 6.73
CA ARG A 247 -27.87 14.81 7.76
C ARG A 247 -26.53 15.27 7.20
N LEU A 248 -26.15 14.84 5.98
CA LEU A 248 -24.93 15.31 5.34
C LEU A 248 -24.95 16.83 5.16
N PHE A 249 -26.06 17.37 4.61
CA PHE A 249 -26.14 18.80 4.33
C PHE A 249 -26.34 19.64 5.59
N GLU A 250 -27.02 19.12 6.62
CA GLU A 250 -27.08 19.74 7.95
C GLU A 250 -25.67 19.82 8.58
N ALA A 251 -24.87 18.76 8.51
CA ALA A 251 -23.50 18.76 9.02
C ALA A 251 -22.58 19.72 8.25
N LEU A 252 -22.72 19.81 6.93
CA LEU A 252 -22.00 20.77 6.10
C LEU A 252 -22.38 22.23 6.44
N GLU A 253 -23.68 22.50 6.65
CA GLU A 253 -24.18 23.82 7.05
C GLU A 253 -23.61 24.23 8.41
N LEU A 254 -23.59 23.31 9.37
CA LEU A 254 -23.01 23.55 10.70
C LEU A 254 -21.50 23.85 10.60
N ALA A 255 -20.75 23.06 9.83
CA ALA A 255 -19.31 23.26 9.65
C ALA A 255 -18.94 24.62 9.01
N VAL A 256 -19.85 25.17 8.19
CA VAL A 256 -19.63 26.48 7.55
C VAL A 256 -20.02 27.63 8.48
N THR A 257 -21.07 27.46 9.30
CA THR A 257 -21.65 28.51 10.15
C THR A 257 -20.96 28.68 11.50
N GLU A 258 -20.47 27.58 12.10
CA GLU A 258 -19.74 27.68 13.36
C GLU A 258 -18.41 28.41 13.16
N GLN A 259 -18.19 29.48 13.93
CA GLN A 259 -16.86 30.07 14.13
C GLN A 259 -16.04 29.06 14.94
N ALA A 260 -15.07 28.45 14.30
CA ALA A 260 -14.25 27.39 14.87
C ALA A 260 -13.64 27.83 16.21
N GLU A 261 -14.13 27.33 17.30
CA GLU A 261 -13.33 27.10 18.51
C GLU A 261 -12.30 26.02 18.15
N GLY A 262 -11.03 26.41 18.17
CA GLY A 262 -9.91 25.70 17.57
C GLY A 262 -9.90 24.18 17.81
N ASN A 263 -9.87 23.47 16.73
CA ASN A 263 -9.74 22.02 16.64
C ASN A 263 -8.49 21.56 17.40
N VAL A 264 -8.67 20.78 18.46
CA VAL A 264 -7.58 20.20 19.27
C VAL A 264 -6.64 19.32 18.43
N LEU A 265 -7.11 18.79 17.31
CA LEU A 265 -6.32 18.04 16.32
C LEU A 265 -5.38 18.92 15.48
N GLN A 266 -5.74 20.19 15.18
CA GLN A 266 -4.86 21.09 14.44
C GLN A 266 -3.57 21.42 15.21
N LYS A 267 -3.61 21.53 16.53
CA LYS A 267 -2.41 21.80 17.34
C LYS A 267 -1.42 20.61 17.39
N GLN A 268 -1.88 19.38 17.20
CA GLN A 268 -0.98 18.22 17.14
C GLN A 268 -0.34 18.05 15.75
N VAL A 269 -1.05 18.43 14.68
CA VAL A 269 -0.54 18.37 13.31
C VAL A 269 0.47 19.49 13.02
N GLU A 270 0.28 20.71 13.56
CA GLU A 270 1.25 21.81 13.42
C GLU A 270 2.63 21.49 14.03
N VAL A 271 2.69 20.70 15.10
CA VAL A 271 3.97 20.30 15.73
C VAL A 271 4.71 19.23 14.92
N ILE A 272 3.99 18.42 14.16
CA ILE A 272 4.58 17.35 13.34
C ILE A 272 4.91 17.87 11.93
N GLY A 273 4.06 18.73 11.35
CA GLY A 273 4.23 19.28 10.00
C GLY A 273 5.39 20.27 9.87
N SER A 274 5.66 21.08 10.89
CA SER A 274 6.72 22.10 10.82
C SER A 274 8.15 21.55 10.83
N LYS A 275 8.35 20.36 11.41
CA LYS A 275 9.69 19.71 11.42
C LYS A 275 9.99 18.90 10.16
N SER A 276 8.96 18.48 9.41
CA SER A 276 9.15 17.77 8.15
C SER A 276 9.28 18.70 6.93
N GLN A 277 8.69 19.89 6.97
CA GLN A 277 8.79 20.85 5.87
C GLN A 277 10.17 21.53 5.74
N GLU A 278 10.89 21.75 6.83
CA GLU A 278 12.25 22.31 6.77
C GLU A 278 13.31 21.33 6.24
N ALA A 279 13.11 20.02 6.43
CA ALA A 279 14.01 18.99 5.92
C ALA A 279 13.76 18.63 4.44
N ILE A 280 12.58 18.92 3.90
CA ILE A 280 12.16 18.60 2.53
C ILE A 280 12.47 19.76 1.57
N ALA A 281 12.54 21.01 2.06
CA ALA A 281 12.79 22.18 1.23
C ALA A 281 14.20 22.26 0.62
N GLU A 282 15.17 21.50 1.10
CA GLU A 282 16.53 21.49 0.58
C GLU A 282 16.79 20.45 -0.54
N GLN A 283 15.81 19.59 -0.90
CA GLN A 283 15.98 18.55 -1.92
C GLN A 283 15.08 18.67 -3.15
N SER A 284 14.30 19.73 -3.29
CA SER A 284 13.51 19.94 -4.51
C SER A 284 14.34 20.53 -5.64
N GLN A 285 14.99 19.67 -6.42
CA GLN A 285 15.37 20.07 -7.78
C GLN A 285 14.10 20.20 -8.62
N GLU A 286 13.85 21.41 -9.09
CA GLU A 286 12.71 21.74 -9.96
C GLU A 286 12.65 20.81 -11.17
N SER A 287 11.47 20.23 -11.36
CA SER A 287 11.17 19.34 -12.47
C SER A 287 11.36 20.02 -13.83
N LEU A 288 12.09 19.36 -14.70
CA LEU A 288 12.24 19.67 -16.14
C LEU A 288 10.97 19.46 -16.98
N PHE A 289 9.79 19.31 -16.37
CA PHE A 289 8.54 19.04 -17.07
C PHE A 289 7.51 20.15 -16.85
N LYS A 290 7.84 21.37 -17.37
CA LYS A 290 6.83 22.36 -17.74
C LYS A 290 6.73 22.34 -19.27
N GLU A 291 5.92 21.47 -19.83
CA GLU A 291 5.44 21.64 -21.18
C GLU A 291 3.97 21.23 -21.33
N GLU A 292 3.29 22.00 -22.15
CA GLU A 292 1.86 22.04 -22.41
C GLU A 292 1.28 20.65 -22.72
N VAL A 293 0.36 20.21 -21.88
CA VAL A 293 -0.46 19.03 -22.14
C VAL A 293 -1.50 19.39 -23.18
N ASP A 294 -1.34 18.83 -24.36
CA ASP A 294 -2.32 18.90 -25.45
C ASP A 294 -3.67 18.33 -24.99
N LYS A 295 -4.72 19.14 -25.12
CA LYS A 295 -6.07 18.84 -24.69
C LYS A 295 -6.67 17.69 -25.49
N LYS A 296 -6.53 16.46 -25.07
CA LYS A 296 -7.35 15.33 -25.51
C LYS A 296 -7.73 14.40 -24.37
N GLU A 297 -8.95 14.59 -23.89
CA GLU A 297 -9.99 13.62 -23.51
C GLU A 297 -9.72 12.50 -22.52
N ASP A 298 -8.62 12.46 -21.77
CA ASP A 298 -8.51 11.53 -20.65
C ASP A 298 -8.56 12.25 -19.32
N VAL A 299 -9.45 11.80 -18.43
CA VAL A 299 -9.44 12.20 -17.04
C VAL A 299 -8.08 11.76 -16.49
N TYR A 300 -7.18 12.72 -16.29
CA TYR A 300 -5.88 12.43 -15.68
C TYR A 300 -6.10 12.07 -14.21
N VAL A 301 -5.74 10.87 -13.86
CA VAL A 301 -5.77 10.39 -12.49
C VAL A 301 -4.33 10.25 -12.04
N ARG A 302 -3.87 11.21 -11.24
CA ARG A 302 -2.53 11.17 -10.65
C ARG A 302 -2.47 10.00 -9.66
N GLY A 303 -1.37 9.25 -9.70
CA GLY A 303 -1.15 8.12 -8.82
C GLY A 303 -1.99 6.87 -9.12
N LEU A 304 -2.73 6.82 -10.22
CA LEU A 304 -3.44 5.61 -10.63
C LEU A 304 -2.54 4.67 -11.42
N TRP A 305 -2.30 3.50 -10.88
CA TRP A 305 -1.67 2.38 -11.58
C TRP A 305 -2.73 1.59 -12.35
N LYS A 306 -2.54 1.42 -13.66
CA LYS A 306 -3.52 0.79 -14.56
C LYS A 306 -3.10 -0.61 -15.00
N GLY A 307 -1.82 -0.86 -15.11
CA GLY A 307 -1.25 -2.07 -15.68
C GLY A 307 -0.28 -2.81 -14.78
N LEU A 308 0.33 -2.11 -13.81
CA LEU A 308 1.19 -2.72 -12.82
C LEU A 308 0.45 -2.86 -11.48
N THR A 309 0.76 -3.91 -10.74
CA THR A 309 0.37 -4.01 -9.33
C THR A 309 1.17 -3.01 -8.49
N PRO A 310 0.63 -2.51 -7.37
CA PRO A 310 1.41 -1.71 -6.44
C PRO A 310 2.69 -2.44 -6.02
N PHE A 311 3.80 -1.72 -5.98
CA PHE A 311 5.09 -2.29 -5.56
C PHE A 311 5.11 -2.60 -4.07
N ALA A 312 5.98 -3.53 -3.68
CA ALA A 312 6.18 -3.90 -2.29
C ALA A 312 6.65 -2.68 -1.47
N PRO A 313 6.03 -2.41 -0.31
CA PRO A 313 6.41 -1.30 0.57
C PRO A 313 7.67 -1.60 1.39
N ASP A 314 8.20 -0.59 2.06
CA ASP A 314 9.44 -0.63 2.82
C ASP A 314 9.48 -1.71 3.92
N GLN A 315 8.37 -2.00 4.60
CA GLN A 315 8.36 -3.08 5.59
C GLN A 315 8.58 -4.46 4.95
N SER A 316 8.16 -4.67 3.71
CA SER A 316 8.38 -5.92 2.98
C SER A 316 9.85 -6.09 2.59
N GLY A 317 10.50 -5.02 2.15
CA GLY A 317 11.94 -5.00 1.92
C GLY A 317 12.74 -5.28 3.18
N ALA A 318 12.40 -4.63 4.30
CA ALA A 318 13.05 -4.88 5.58
C ALA A 318 12.88 -6.35 6.03
N ALA A 319 11.69 -6.92 5.86
CA ALA A 319 11.44 -8.33 6.17
C ALA A 319 12.27 -9.25 5.28
N SER A 320 12.41 -8.93 3.99
CA SER A 320 13.19 -9.72 3.03
C SER A 320 14.67 -9.82 3.39
N VAL A 321 15.26 -8.73 3.89
CA VAL A 321 16.66 -8.73 4.36
C VAL A 321 16.88 -9.68 5.53
N PHE A 322 15.96 -9.71 6.50
CA PHE A 322 16.10 -10.55 7.70
C PHE A 322 15.62 -11.99 7.49
N TYR A 323 14.98 -12.26 6.37
CA TYR A 323 14.44 -13.58 6.06
C TYR A 323 15.55 -14.63 6.02
N GLU A 324 15.30 -15.82 6.53
CA GLU A 324 16.24 -16.96 6.60
C GLU A 324 17.50 -16.75 7.47
N LEU A 325 17.65 -15.62 8.16
CA LEU A 325 18.82 -15.38 9.01
C LEU A 325 18.72 -16.02 10.41
N GLY A 326 17.66 -16.76 10.70
CA GLY A 326 17.42 -17.40 11.99
C GLY A 326 16.96 -16.45 13.09
N GLY A 327 16.20 -15.41 12.71
CA GLY A 327 15.57 -14.45 13.60
C GLY A 327 14.07 -14.61 13.75
N ILE A 328 13.50 -13.96 14.77
CA ILE A 328 12.06 -13.73 14.91
C ILE A 328 11.73 -12.38 14.34
N LEU A 329 10.90 -12.32 13.29
CA LEU A 329 10.46 -11.08 12.66
C LEU A 329 9.08 -10.70 13.18
N VAL A 330 8.94 -9.51 13.74
CA VAL A 330 7.67 -8.97 14.24
C VAL A 330 7.29 -7.76 13.39
N ILE A 331 6.24 -7.92 12.61
CA ILE A 331 5.63 -6.81 11.85
C ILE A 331 4.68 -6.07 12.79
N CYS A 332 4.96 -4.78 13.05
CA CYS A 332 4.14 -3.95 13.93
C CYS A 332 2.87 -3.49 13.21
N ASP A 333 1.91 -4.38 13.04
CA ASP A 333 0.67 -4.13 12.33
C ASP A 333 -0.57 -4.69 13.04
N ALA A 334 -1.73 -4.46 12.45
CA ALA A 334 -2.99 -5.09 12.84
C ALA A 334 -3.23 -6.46 12.18
N GLY A 335 -2.31 -6.93 11.33
CA GLY A 335 -2.34 -8.20 10.61
C GLY A 335 -2.32 -8.08 9.08
N GLY A 336 -2.70 -6.94 8.50
CA GLY A 336 -2.77 -6.74 7.05
C GLY A 336 -1.40 -6.71 6.38
N CYS A 337 -0.46 -5.92 6.90
CA CYS A 337 0.90 -5.82 6.36
C CYS A 337 1.64 -7.15 6.46
N THR A 338 1.50 -7.89 7.59
CA THR A 338 2.05 -9.24 7.72
C THR A 338 1.49 -10.18 6.66
N GLY A 339 0.19 -10.09 6.37
CA GLY A 339 -0.46 -10.88 5.32
C GLY A 339 0.09 -10.58 3.92
N ASN A 340 0.40 -9.32 3.62
CA ASN A 340 1.02 -8.94 2.35
C ASN A 340 2.45 -9.48 2.23
N VAL A 341 3.28 -9.33 3.26
CA VAL A 341 4.64 -9.90 3.28
C VAL A 341 4.59 -11.40 3.00
N CYS A 342 3.80 -12.16 3.77
CA CYS A 342 3.74 -13.61 3.66
C CYS A 342 2.99 -14.10 2.41
N GLY A 343 2.04 -13.34 1.87
CA GLY A 343 1.18 -13.78 0.77
C GLY A 343 1.65 -13.36 -0.61
N PHE A 344 2.39 -12.25 -0.72
CA PHE A 344 2.69 -11.63 -2.01
C PHE A 344 4.13 -11.13 -2.14
N ASP A 345 4.68 -10.46 -1.12
CA ASP A 345 5.91 -9.72 -1.27
C ASP A 345 7.18 -10.56 -1.00
N GLU A 346 7.05 -11.66 -0.24
CA GLU A 346 8.18 -12.53 0.08
C GLU A 346 8.02 -13.91 -0.60
N PRO A 347 8.63 -14.13 -1.77
CA PRO A 347 8.42 -15.34 -2.56
C PRO A 347 8.98 -16.61 -1.88
N ARG A 348 9.95 -16.48 -0.96
CA ARG A 348 10.52 -17.62 -0.21
C ARG A 348 9.54 -18.21 0.80
N TRP A 349 8.49 -17.47 1.19
CA TRP A 349 7.49 -17.92 2.15
C TRP A 349 6.83 -19.26 1.80
N PHE A 350 6.72 -19.57 0.52
CA PHE A 350 6.11 -20.82 0.06
C PHE A 350 7.07 -22.02 0.08
N GLY A 351 8.38 -21.78 0.15
CA GLY A 351 9.42 -22.83 0.18
C GLY A 351 10.13 -22.91 1.50
N GLU A 352 10.72 -21.81 1.91
CA GLU A 352 11.56 -21.68 3.12
C GLU A 352 10.84 -20.85 4.18
N ARG A 353 10.50 -21.47 5.30
CA ARG A 353 9.75 -20.77 6.36
C ARG A 353 10.65 -20.01 7.30
N SER A 354 10.29 -18.77 7.60
CA SER A 354 10.88 -17.95 8.65
C SER A 354 9.85 -17.61 9.72
N ALA A 355 10.31 -17.31 10.93
CA ALA A 355 9.43 -16.97 12.05
C ALA A 355 8.95 -15.52 11.92
N ILE A 356 7.83 -15.29 11.21
CA ILE A 356 7.20 -13.98 11.04
C ILE A 356 5.91 -13.92 11.85
N PHE A 357 5.75 -12.87 12.64
CA PHE A 357 4.59 -12.63 13.48
C PHE A 357 4.01 -11.23 13.26
N SER A 358 2.68 -11.14 13.29
CA SER A 358 1.98 -9.87 13.44
C SER A 358 1.99 -9.44 14.91
N ALA A 359 2.29 -8.19 15.18
CA ALA A 359 2.06 -7.62 16.51
C ALA A 359 0.58 -7.66 16.89
N GLY A 360 -0.32 -7.69 15.90
CA GLY A 360 -1.76 -7.74 16.07
C GLY A 360 -2.27 -6.56 16.88
N LEU A 361 -1.82 -5.36 16.52
CA LEU A 361 -2.23 -4.11 17.14
C LEU A 361 -3.73 -3.91 16.99
N ARG A 362 -4.40 -3.52 18.06
CA ARG A 362 -5.81 -3.13 18.06
C ARG A 362 -5.92 -1.63 18.33
N ASP A 363 -7.07 -1.06 18.03
CA ASP A 363 -7.33 0.38 18.21
C ASP A 363 -6.92 0.87 19.59
N MET A 364 -7.29 0.12 20.65
CA MET A 364 -6.92 0.45 22.03
C MET A 364 -5.41 0.34 22.30
N ASP A 365 -4.70 -0.57 21.64
CA ASP A 365 -3.25 -0.71 21.78
C ASP A 365 -2.54 0.48 21.13
N ALA A 366 -3.06 0.94 19.98
CA ALA A 366 -2.57 2.12 19.28
C ALA A 366 -2.84 3.42 20.06
N ILE A 367 -4.06 3.59 20.60
CA ILE A 367 -4.46 4.79 21.36
C ILE A 367 -3.69 4.91 22.69
N LEU A 368 -3.48 3.78 23.39
CA LEU A 368 -2.85 3.75 24.71
C LEU A 368 -1.33 3.55 24.69
N GLY A 369 -0.73 3.33 23.52
CA GLY A 369 0.70 3.03 23.41
C GLY A 369 1.10 1.74 24.15
N ARG A 370 0.36 0.63 23.93
CA ARG A 370 0.51 -0.64 24.65
C ARG A 370 1.72 -1.45 24.18
N ASP A 371 2.91 -0.87 24.23
CA ASP A 371 4.18 -1.55 23.91
C ASP A 371 4.42 -2.78 24.79
N ASP A 372 3.88 -2.76 26.02
CA ASP A 372 3.93 -3.89 26.95
C ASP A 372 3.37 -5.18 26.36
N ARG A 373 2.32 -5.11 25.54
CA ARG A 373 1.72 -6.28 24.87
C ARG A 373 2.62 -6.86 23.78
N LEU A 374 3.22 -6.00 22.97
CA LEU A 374 4.17 -6.43 21.94
C LEU A 374 5.36 -7.12 22.59
N VAL A 375 5.93 -6.50 23.64
CA VAL A 375 7.05 -7.08 24.42
C VAL A 375 6.67 -8.43 25.01
N ALA A 376 5.46 -8.58 25.58
CA ALA A 376 5.00 -9.86 26.13
C ALA A 376 4.88 -10.95 25.04
N LYS A 377 4.30 -10.63 23.87
CA LYS A 377 4.17 -11.57 22.75
C LYS A 377 5.54 -11.98 22.19
N LEU A 378 6.46 -11.03 22.04
CA LEU A 378 7.81 -11.33 21.58
C LEU A 378 8.57 -12.20 22.59
N THR A 379 8.41 -11.94 23.89
CA THR A 379 8.99 -12.77 24.96
C THR A 379 8.48 -14.22 24.88
N ASP A 380 7.15 -14.40 24.74
CA ASP A 380 6.54 -15.73 24.60
C ASP A 380 7.03 -16.46 23.34
N ALA A 381 7.23 -15.75 22.23
CA ALA A 381 7.79 -16.32 21.02
C ALA A 381 9.27 -16.71 21.19
N ALA A 382 10.07 -15.86 21.86
CA ALA A 382 11.49 -16.11 22.09
C ALA A 382 11.74 -17.29 23.06
N GLU A 383 10.80 -17.58 23.97
CA GLU A 383 10.85 -18.77 24.82
C GLU A 383 10.59 -20.09 24.08
N LYS A 384 9.89 -20.02 22.95
CA LYS A 384 9.44 -21.20 22.17
C LYS A 384 10.25 -21.46 20.92
N ILE A 385 10.97 -20.46 20.42
CA ILE A 385 11.72 -20.49 19.17
C ILE A 385 13.18 -20.25 19.48
N ASP A 386 14.04 -21.18 19.04
CA ASP A 386 15.48 -20.99 19.08
C ASP A 386 15.87 -19.98 17.99
N ALA A 387 16.14 -18.75 18.40
CA ALA A 387 16.42 -17.64 17.50
C ALA A 387 17.70 -16.90 17.89
N ASN A 388 18.45 -16.44 16.89
CA ASN A 388 19.68 -15.68 17.10
C ASN A 388 19.44 -14.21 17.43
N PHE A 389 18.31 -13.66 17.02
CA PHE A 389 17.89 -12.26 17.22
C PHE A 389 16.39 -12.13 17.03
N ALA A 390 15.85 -10.95 17.33
CA ALA A 390 14.52 -10.57 16.87
C ALA A 390 14.57 -9.22 16.16
N ALA A 391 13.72 -9.04 15.14
CA ALA A 391 13.58 -7.79 14.41
C ALA A 391 12.15 -7.27 14.52
N VAL A 392 12.00 -6.00 14.92
CA VAL A 392 10.72 -5.29 14.99
C VAL A 392 10.68 -4.32 13.81
N ILE A 393 9.73 -4.55 12.90
CA ILE A 393 9.59 -3.85 11.63
C ILE A 393 8.35 -2.96 11.70
N GLY A 394 8.53 -1.66 11.43
CA GLY A 394 7.46 -0.68 11.42
C GLY A 394 6.49 -0.84 10.24
N THR A 395 5.31 -0.25 10.39
CA THR A 395 4.27 -0.15 9.35
C THR A 395 3.56 1.19 9.49
N PRO A 396 2.56 1.53 8.64
CA PRO A 396 1.84 2.79 8.78
C PRO A 396 1.25 3.05 10.17
N VAL A 397 0.77 2.01 10.87
CA VAL A 397 0.13 2.20 12.18
C VAL A 397 1.11 2.73 13.24
N PRO A 398 2.25 2.08 13.54
CA PRO A 398 3.22 2.62 14.48
C PRO A 398 3.84 3.94 14.01
N ALA A 399 3.97 4.19 12.71
CA ALA A 399 4.43 5.47 12.19
C ALA A 399 3.47 6.62 12.55
N VAL A 400 2.17 6.40 12.39
CA VAL A 400 1.13 7.41 12.73
C VAL A 400 1.05 7.68 14.23
N ILE A 401 1.20 6.65 15.07
CA ILE A 401 1.16 6.80 16.54
C ILE A 401 2.52 7.18 17.15
N ALA A 402 3.53 7.42 16.32
CA ALA A 402 4.88 7.82 16.72
C ALA A 402 5.53 6.85 17.75
N THR A 403 5.52 5.57 17.46
CA THR A 403 6.11 4.52 18.29
C THR A 403 7.61 4.78 18.54
N ASP A 404 8.03 4.77 19.82
CA ASP A 404 9.44 4.87 20.19
C ASP A 404 10.16 3.52 20.05
N TYR A 405 10.71 3.25 18.88
CA TYR A 405 11.45 2.02 18.59
C TYR A 405 12.67 1.82 19.49
N ARG A 406 13.32 2.89 19.98
CA ARG A 406 14.47 2.77 20.90
C ARG A 406 14.04 2.32 22.28
N ALA A 407 12.90 2.84 22.78
CA ALA A 407 12.32 2.38 24.04
C ALA A 407 11.88 0.93 23.90
N LEU A 408 11.18 0.59 22.83
CA LEU A 408 10.71 -0.77 22.53
C LEU A 408 11.87 -1.77 22.45
N GLN A 409 12.95 -1.43 21.75
CA GLN A 409 14.16 -2.24 21.67
C GLN A 409 14.70 -2.59 23.05
N ARG A 410 14.92 -1.57 23.91
CA ARG A 410 15.44 -1.78 25.28
C ARG A 410 14.53 -2.64 26.13
N MET A 411 13.20 -2.47 25.99
CA MET A 411 12.22 -3.27 26.72
C MET A 411 12.27 -4.74 26.29
N CYS A 412 12.36 -5.00 24.98
CA CYS A 412 12.48 -6.34 24.42
C CYS A 412 13.81 -7.02 24.80
N GLU A 413 14.95 -6.35 24.64
CA GLU A 413 16.28 -6.88 24.98
C GLU A 413 16.33 -7.31 26.47
N LYS A 414 15.76 -6.47 27.35
CA LYS A 414 15.73 -6.77 28.79
C LYS A 414 14.90 -8.01 29.14
N LYS A 415 13.91 -8.36 28.29
CA LYS A 415 12.99 -9.47 28.57
C LYS A 415 13.38 -10.77 27.86
N THR A 416 13.94 -10.69 26.66
CA THR A 416 14.20 -11.86 25.83
C THR A 416 15.64 -12.35 25.88
N ASN A 417 16.58 -11.54 26.34
CA ASN A 417 18.05 -11.77 26.25
C ASN A 417 18.56 -11.97 24.82
N LEU A 418 17.76 -11.60 23.80
CA LEU A 418 18.12 -11.63 22.39
C LEU A 418 18.57 -10.23 21.93
N PRO A 419 19.49 -10.11 20.99
CA PRO A 419 19.71 -8.88 20.24
C PRO A 419 18.41 -8.48 19.53
N ILE A 420 17.99 -7.23 19.69
CA ILE A 420 16.76 -6.71 19.06
C ILE A 420 17.15 -5.67 18.03
N LEU A 421 16.75 -5.92 16.78
CA LEU A 421 16.85 -4.96 15.69
C LEU A 421 15.53 -4.23 15.55
N THR A 422 15.58 -2.94 15.27
CA THR A 422 14.38 -2.15 14.97
C THR A 422 14.56 -1.42 13.66
N VAL A 423 13.54 -1.48 12.80
CA VAL A 423 13.52 -0.76 11.51
C VAL A 423 12.26 0.08 11.46
N ASP A 424 12.43 1.38 11.41
CA ASP A 424 11.36 2.39 11.39
C ASP A 424 10.76 2.58 9.99
N THR A 425 10.31 1.49 9.40
CA THR A 425 9.53 1.52 8.16
C THR A 425 8.13 2.07 8.40
N ASN A 426 7.52 2.66 7.38
CA ASN A 426 6.26 3.40 7.51
C ASN A 426 5.17 2.96 6.52
N GLY A 427 5.49 2.04 5.59
CA GLY A 427 4.57 1.53 4.58
C GLY A 427 4.25 2.50 3.44
N MET A 428 4.94 3.65 3.39
CA MET A 428 4.74 4.68 2.36
C MET A 428 5.89 4.74 1.36
N GLU A 429 7.06 4.29 1.77
CA GLU A 429 8.24 4.16 0.91
C GLU A 429 8.25 2.79 0.21
N LEU A 430 9.07 2.66 -0.82
CA LEU A 430 9.24 1.40 -1.55
C LEU A 430 10.20 0.44 -0.82
N TYR A 431 10.18 -0.81 -1.22
CA TYR A 431 10.91 -1.91 -0.55
C TYR A 431 12.39 -1.61 -0.32
N ASP A 432 13.04 -0.97 -1.28
CA ASP A 432 14.47 -0.65 -1.28
C ASP A 432 14.90 0.29 -0.15
N VAL A 433 14.03 1.23 0.25
CA VAL A 433 14.26 2.08 1.42
C VAL A 433 14.25 1.25 2.71
N GLY A 434 13.34 0.29 2.81
CA GLY A 434 13.31 -0.66 3.92
C GLY A 434 14.51 -1.59 3.95
N GLU A 435 14.94 -2.07 2.78
CA GLU A 435 16.16 -2.89 2.65
C GLU A 435 17.40 -2.12 3.08
N GLU A 436 17.58 -0.87 2.64
CA GLU A 436 18.72 -0.04 3.05
C GLU A 436 18.83 0.08 4.57
N LYS A 437 17.72 0.42 5.22
CA LYS A 437 17.64 0.51 6.69
C LYS A 437 17.94 -0.82 7.37
N ALA A 438 17.39 -1.91 6.85
CA ALA A 438 17.56 -3.24 7.41
C ALA A 438 18.99 -3.77 7.24
N TRP A 439 19.57 -3.64 6.04
CA TRP A 439 20.97 -3.98 5.80
C TRP A 439 21.91 -3.25 6.74
N LEU A 440 21.78 -1.94 6.83
CA LEU A 440 22.63 -1.12 7.69
C LEU A 440 22.48 -1.49 9.17
N THR A 441 21.24 -1.72 9.63
CA THR A 441 20.96 -2.14 11.02
C THR A 441 21.54 -3.51 11.32
N LEU A 442 21.39 -4.47 10.42
CA LEU A 442 21.91 -5.83 10.53
C LEU A 442 23.44 -5.82 10.69
N PHE A 443 24.13 -5.16 9.78
CA PHE A 443 25.59 -5.14 9.79
C PHE A 443 26.18 -4.30 10.93
N LYS A 444 25.55 -3.19 11.31
CA LYS A 444 25.97 -2.43 12.51
C LYS A 444 25.83 -3.23 13.79
N THR A 445 24.88 -4.15 13.85
CA THR A 445 24.65 -4.96 15.05
C THR A 445 25.56 -6.18 15.11
N PHE A 446 25.80 -6.86 13.97
CA PHE A 446 26.44 -8.17 13.99
C PHE A 446 27.79 -8.24 13.29
N ALA A 447 28.12 -7.34 12.36
CA ALA A 447 29.40 -7.43 11.66
C ALA A 447 30.60 -7.28 12.60
N GLY A 448 31.51 -8.21 12.52
CA GLY A 448 32.72 -8.25 13.32
C GLY A 448 33.88 -8.88 12.57
N LYS A 449 35.06 -8.83 13.20
CA LYS A 449 36.23 -9.60 12.79
C LYS A 449 36.36 -10.80 13.73
N ASP A 450 35.49 -11.79 13.58
CA ASP A 450 35.52 -12.94 14.47
C ASP A 450 36.76 -13.82 14.18
N VAL A 451 37.71 -13.77 15.09
CA VAL A 451 38.99 -14.52 15.01
C VAL A 451 38.84 -15.96 15.55
N ALA A 452 37.70 -16.26 16.19
CA ALA A 452 37.51 -17.53 16.89
C ALA A 452 37.23 -18.70 15.92
N SER A 453 36.54 -18.48 14.82
CA SER A 453 36.24 -19.51 13.80
C SER A 453 37.46 -19.82 12.87
N GLN A 454 38.52 -19.02 12.92
CA GLN A 454 39.73 -19.29 12.16
C GLN A 454 40.66 -20.35 12.81
N LYS A 455 40.41 -20.72 14.07
CA LYS A 455 41.29 -21.71 14.76
C LYS A 455 40.94 -23.17 14.45
N GLU A 456 39.73 -23.46 13.96
CA GLU A 456 39.37 -24.83 13.57
C GLU A 456 39.63 -25.14 12.08
N ALA A 457 39.89 -24.11 11.25
CA ALA A 457 40.21 -24.28 9.83
C ALA A 457 41.68 -24.16 9.48
N SER A 458 42.59 -24.02 10.46
CA SER A 458 43.99 -23.70 10.23
C SER A 458 44.99 -24.87 10.39
N GLU A 459 44.58 -26.12 10.17
CA GLU A 459 45.51 -27.25 10.06
C GLU A 459 45.61 -27.89 8.67
N GLU A 460 44.98 -27.33 7.64
CA GLU A 460 45.17 -27.82 6.26
C GLU A 460 45.59 -26.67 5.32
N ASP A 461 46.89 -26.77 4.95
CA ASP A 461 47.55 -26.28 3.74
C ASP A 461 47.62 -24.75 3.46
N ASP A 462 48.83 -24.21 3.69
CA ASP A 462 49.29 -22.82 3.50
C ASP A 462 49.55 -22.43 2.02
N SER A 463 48.89 -23.03 1.03
CA SER A 463 49.29 -22.83 -0.37
C SER A 463 48.32 -22.07 -1.28
N SER A 464 47.12 -21.66 -0.84
CA SER A 464 46.30 -20.68 -1.63
C SER A 464 45.20 -20.01 -0.80
N LYS A 465 45.51 -18.89 -0.16
CA LYS A 465 44.52 -18.09 0.52
C LYS A 465 43.63 -17.38 -0.52
N LYS A 466 42.48 -17.95 -0.84
CA LYS A 466 41.49 -17.35 -1.77
C LYS A 466 41.04 -15.98 -1.24
N MET A 467 40.94 -15.00 -2.14
CA MET A 467 40.37 -13.69 -1.84
C MET A 467 38.88 -13.86 -1.50
N LYS A 468 38.47 -13.39 -0.32
CA LYS A 468 37.10 -13.45 0.17
C LYS A 468 36.33 -12.21 -0.29
N ILE A 469 35.30 -12.40 -1.12
CA ILE A 469 34.42 -11.33 -1.61
C ILE A 469 33.06 -11.46 -0.94
N GLY A 470 32.70 -10.47 -0.12
CA GLY A 470 31.37 -10.36 0.48
C GLY A 470 30.37 -9.81 -0.53
N VAL A 471 29.25 -10.48 -0.75
CA VAL A 471 28.21 -10.03 -1.67
C VAL A 471 27.04 -9.44 -0.89
N LEU A 472 26.75 -8.16 -1.12
CA LEU A 472 25.75 -7.34 -0.43
C LEU A 472 24.59 -6.97 -1.37
N GLY A 473 23.36 -7.00 -0.86
CA GLY A 473 22.16 -6.60 -1.61
C GLY A 473 21.45 -7.76 -2.32
N LEU A 474 21.66 -9.00 -1.85
CA LEU A 474 20.97 -10.17 -2.39
C LEU A 474 19.61 -10.35 -1.73
N THR A 475 18.55 -9.83 -2.38
CA THR A 475 17.15 -10.11 -2.04
C THR A 475 16.39 -10.54 -3.29
N PRO A 476 15.25 -11.24 -3.15
CA PRO A 476 14.43 -11.61 -4.29
C PRO A 476 13.89 -10.39 -5.06
N HIS A 477 13.64 -9.28 -4.37
CA HIS A 477 13.15 -8.05 -4.99
C HIS A 477 14.13 -7.50 -6.04
N ASP A 478 15.42 -7.52 -5.71
CA ASP A 478 16.46 -6.93 -6.55
C ASP A 478 16.99 -7.86 -7.64
N VAL A 479 17.21 -9.16 -7.31
CA VAL A 479 17.88 -10.07 -8.25
C VAL A 479 16.94 -11.07 -8.93
N SER A 480 15.71 -11.21 -8.43
CA SER A 480 14.64 -12.04 -9.02
C SER A 480 14.98 -13.54 -9.21
N ASP A 481 16.08 -14.01 -8.63
CA ASP A 481 16.61 -15.38 -8.72
C ASP A 481 16.93 -15.93 -7.34
N LEU A 482 16.18 -16.94 -6.90
CA LEU A 482 16.40 -17.58 -5.59
C LEU A 482 17.65 -18.47 -5.56
N ASN A 483 18.24 -18.79 -6.71
CA ASN A 483 19.42 -19.63 -6.83
C ASN A 483 20.71 -18.82 -7.08
N VAL A 484 20.67 -17.49 -6.92
CA VAL A 484 21.82 -16.61 -7.21
C VAL A 484 23.05 -16.95 -6.35
N GLU A 485 22.89 -17.39 -5.09
CA GLU A 485 24.00 -17.85 -4.27
C GLU A 485 24.72 -19.03 -4.91
N GLU A 486 23.98 -19.97 -5.50
CA GLU A 486 24.57 -21.10 -6.21
C GLU A 486 25.34 -20.67 -7.47
N LYS A 487 24.86 -19.63 -8.17
CA LYS A 487 25.61 -19.04 -9.29
C LYS A 487 26.93 -18.45 -8.84
N PHE A 488 26.96 -17.69 -7.74
CA PHE A 488 28.19 -17.18 -7.15
C PHE A 488 29.12 -18.32 -6.75
N ARG A 489 28.64 -19.36 -6.10
CA ARG A 489 29.43 -20.54 -5.74
C ARG A 489 30.00 -21.26 -6.96
N LYS A 490 29.23 -21.39 -8.05
CA LYS A 490 29.73 -22.01 -9.30
C LYS A 490 30.75 -21.16 -10.04
N SER A 491 30.74 -19.83 -9.83
CA SER A 491 31.72 -18.91 -10.41
C SER A 491 33.03 -18.80 -9.62
N GLU A 492 33.11 -19.45 -8.46
CA GLU A 492 34.36 -19.53 -7.67
C GLU A 492 35.48 -20.21 -8.47
N ASN A 493 36.69 -19.74 -8.24
CA ASN A 493 37.91 -20.28 -8.82
C ASN A 493 39.01 -20.49 -7.76
N GLU A 494 40.20 -20.81 -8.20
CA GLU A 494 41.34 -21.05 -7.28
C GLU A 494 41.70 -19.80 -6.45
N ASN A 495 41.38 -18.60 -6.92
CA ASN A 495 41.78 -17.34 -6.31
C ASN A 495 40.62 -16.61 -5.59
N THR A 496 39.37 -17.02 -5.79
CA THR A 496 38.19 -16.27 -5.33
C THR A 496 37.18 -17.14 -4.60
N HIS A 497 36.69 -16.65 -3.45
CA HIS A 497 35.59 -17.24 -2.69
C HIS A 497 34.54 -16.19 -2.37
N TYR A 498 33.27 -16.45 -2.70
CA TYR A 498 32.18 -15.54 -2.47
C TYR A 498 31.41 -15.86 -1.18
N ILE A 499 31.15 -14.84 -0.37
CA ILE A 499 30.33 -14.91 0.85
C ILE A 499 29.08 -14.12 0.59
N CYS A 500 27.98 -14.80 0.22
CA CYS A 500 26.69 -14.15 0.02
C CYS A 500 26.03 -13.86 1.38
N TYR A 501 25.61 -12.62 1.58
CA TYR A 501 24.81 -12.20 2.73
C TYR A 501 23.35 -12.03 2.25
N GLY A 502 22.39 -12.52 3.01
CA GLY A 502 20.98 -12.46 2.66
C GLY A 502 20.38 -13.83 2.36
N MET A 503 19.91 -14.07 1.14
CA MET A 503 19.27 -15.34 0.77
C MET A 503 20.13 -16.55 1.11
N ARG A 504 19.53 -17.55 1.77
CA ARG A 504 20.17 -18.80 2.23
C ARG A 504 21.39 -18.60 3.12
N ALA A 505 21.58 -17.40 3.64
CA ALA A 505 22.66 -17.10 4.58
C ALA A 505 22.17 -17.27 6.02
N GLY A 506 23.02 -17.80 6.88
CA GLY A 506 22.81 -17.71 8.32
C GLY A 506 23.43 -16.42 8.86
N ILE A 507 23.00 -16.00 10.05
CA ILE A 507 23.55 -14.82 10.73
C ILE A 507 25.08 -14.91 10.95
N ASP A 508 25.63 -16.11 11.01
CA ASP A 508 27.06 -16.35 11.23
C ASP A 508 27.92 -15.84 10.06
N LYS A 509 27.41 -15.88 8.82
CA LYS A 509 28.08 -15.24 7.69
C LYS A 509 28.19 -13.72 7.90
N VAL A 510 27.14 -13.08 8.39
CA VAL A 510 27.13 -11.63 8.68
C VAL A 510 28.12 -11.28 9.78
N LYS A 511 28.24 -12.11 10.83
CA LYS A 511 29.19 -11.89 11.92
C LYS A 511 30.65 -11.85 11.44
N THR A 512 30.98 -12.55 10.35
CA THR A 512 32.31 -12.57 9.76
C THR A 512 32.58 -11.51 8.69
N ALA A 513 31.61 -10.63 8.41
CA ALA A 513 31.67 -9.68 7.30
C ALA A 513 32.87 -8.73 7.35
N GLY A 514 33.34 -8.35 8.55
CA GLY A 514 34.56 -7.53 8.70
C GLY A 514 35.87 -8.24 8.32
N SER A 515 35.83 -9.53 7.99
CA SER A 515 36.99 -10.31 7.52
C SER A 515 37.01 -10.53 6.00
N ALA A 516 36.08 -9.98 5.26
CA ALA A 516 36.11 -10.00 3.79
C ALA A 516 37.26 -9.12 3.28
N ASP A 517 37.91 -9.56 2.20
CA ASP A 517 38.99 -8.79 1.56
C ASP A 517 38.43 -7.66 0.70
N LYS A 518 37.20 -7.85 0.13
CA LYS A 518 36.48 -6.90 -0.69
C LYS A 518 34.97 -7.17 -0.62
N ASN A 519 34.14 -6.16 -0.82
CA ASN A 519 32.70 -6.31 -0.97
C ASN A 519 32.24 -6.02 -2.40
N LEU A 520 31.26 -6.78 -2.88
CA LEU A 520 30.54 -6.56 -4.12
C LEU A 520 29.10 -6.13 -3.79
N VAL A 521 28.70 -4.95 -4.22
CA VAL A 521 27.37 -4.39 -4.04
C VAL A 521 26.54 -4.65 -5.29
N VAL A 522 25.48 -5.47 -5.17
CA VAL A 522 24.64 -5.87 -6.31
C VAL A 522 23.30 -5.13 -6.36
N ALA A 523 22.99 -4.34 -5.32
CA ALA A 523 21.77 -3.52 -5.27
C ALA A 523 22.03 -2.16 -4.60
N PRO A 524 21.35 -1.07 -5.02
CA PRO A 524 21.54 0.27 -4.47
C PRO A 524 21.30 0.35 -2.96
N ALA A 525 20.35 -0.42 -2.44
CA ALA A 525 19.99 -0.48 -1.03
C ALA A 525 21.14 -0.96 -0.12
N ALA A 526 22.12 -1.70 -0.65
CA ALA A 526 23.24 -2.19 0.12
C ALA A 526 24.46 -1.24 0.12
N LEU A 527 24.44 -0.14 -0.62
CA LEU A 527 25.57 0.75 -0.79
C LEU A 527 26.02 1.41 0.52
N GLU A 528 25.06 1.90 1.31
CA GLU A 528 25.38 2.51 2.62
C GLU A 528 25.99 1.49 3.60
N THR A 529 25.61 0.23 3.50
CA THR A 529 26.21 -0.86 4.27
C THR A 529 27.66 -1.13 3.82
N ALA A 530 27.93 -1.10 2.52
CA ALA A 530 29.29 -1.24 2.01
C ALA A 530 30.21 -0.11 2.48
N LYS A 531 29.72 1.15 2.42
CA LYS A 531 30.43 2.32 2.97
C LYS A 531 30.69 2.19 4.47
N TYR A 532 29.72 1.66 5.23
CA TYR A 532 29.91 1.39 6.65
C TYR A 532 31.02 0.35 6.88
N LEU A 533 31.02 -0.75 6.13
CA LEU A 533 32.05 -1.80 6.26
C LEU A 533 33.44 -1.29 5.84
N GLU A 534 33.54 -0.47 4.82
CA GLU A 534 34.79 0.19 4.43
C GLU A 534 35.31 1.11 5.54
N LYS A 535 34.44 1.94 6.10
CA LYS A 535 34.79 2.87 7.19
C LYS A 535 35.22 2.14 8.46
N GLU A 536 34.50 1.10 8.86
CA GLU A 536 34.67 0.43 10.15
C GLU A 536 35.77 -0.62 10.11
N PHE A 537 35.83 -1.39 9.01
CA PHE A 537 36.75 -2.53 8.88
C PHE A 537 37.88 -2.33 7.86
N GLY A 538 37.78 -1.29 7.03
CA GLY A 538 38.72 -1.02 5.94
C GLY A 538 38.51 -1.92 4.72
N THR A 539 37.34 -2.59 4.59
CA THR A 539 37.04 -3.49 3.49
C THR A 539 36.58 -2.69 2.26
N PRO A 540 37.37 -2.60 1.18
CA PRO A 540 36.96 -1.85 -0.02
C PRO A 540 35.77 -2.51 -0.68
N TYR A 541 35.04 -1.74 -1.48
CA TYR A 541 33.90 -2.27 -2.22
C TYR A 541 33.92 -1.88 -3.70
N GLU A 542 33.23 -2.66 -4.51
CA GLU A 542 32.86 -2.34 -5.88
C GLU A 542 31.36 -2.54 -6.07
N VAL A 543 30.80 -1.86 -7.08
CA VAL A 543 29.37 -1.94 -7.41
C VAL A 543 29.23 -2.57 -8.78
N GLY A 544 28.40 -3.62 -8.89
CA GLY A 544 28.18 -4.30 -10.17
C GLY A 544 27.43 -5.62 -10.01
N TYR A 545 27.02 -6.18 -11.13
CA TYR A 545 26.35 -7.48 -11.19
C TYR A 545 27.06 -8.40 -12.18
N PRO A 546 27.70 -9.49 -11.74
CA PRO A 546 28.60 -10.27 -12.59
C PRO A 546 27.90 -11.18 -13.60
N PHE A 547 26.60 -11.47 -13.45
CA PHE A 547 25.84 -12.38 -14.31
C PHE A 547 25.02 -11.63 -15.37
N VAL A 548 25.50 -10.45 -15.78
CA VAL A 548 24.79 -9.58 -16.73
C VAL A 548 24.72 -10.19 -18.13
N ASP A 549 25.71 -11.00 -18.53
CA ASP A 549 25.73 -11.67 -19.84
C ASP A 549 24.50 -12.53 -20.11
N GLU A 550 23.96 -13.16 -19.05
CA GLU A 550 22.76 -13.98 -19.14
C GLU A 550 21.48 -13.15 -19.44
N LEU A 551 21.52 -11.84 -19.17
CA LEU A 551 20.39 -10.92 -19.31
C LEU A 551 20.36 -10.24 -20.68
N ILE A 552 21.45 -10.28 -21.43
CA ILE A 552 21.61 -9.51 -22.67
C ILE A 552 21.64 -10.46 -23.87
N PRO A 553 20.56 -10.46 -24.69
CA PRO A 553 20.56 -11.26 -25.91
C PRO A 553 21.58 -10.75 -26.94
N GLU A 554 21.96 -11.63 -27.88
CA GLU A 554 22.78 -11.25 -29.01
C GLU A 554 21.96 -10.46 -30.04
N LEU A 555 21.97 -9.14 -29.89
CA LEU A 555 21.35 -8.17 -30.81
C LEU A 555 22.42 -7.18 -31.28
N GLY A 556 22.19 -6.54 -32.43
CA GLY A 556 23.02 -5.42 -32.87
C GLY A 556 22.69 -4.16 -32.07
N TYR A 557 23.62 -3.68 -31.27
CA TYR A 557 23.44 -2.52 -30.39
C TYR A 557 24.00 -1.22 -30.96
N GLU A 558 24.80 -1.30 -32.03
CA GLU A 558 25.48 -0.15 -32.64
C GLU A 558 24.46 0.89 -33.10
N ARG A 559 24.70 2.15 -32.76
CA ARG A 559 23.87 3.31 -33.12
C ARG A 559 22.41 3.20 -32.70
N LYS A 560 22.15 2.49 -31.60
CA LYS A 560 20.82 2.32 -31.06
C LYS A 560 20.59 3.25 -29.87
N LYS A 561 19.34 3.68 -29.74
CA LYS A 561 18.86 4.36 -28.54
C LYS A 561 18.16 3.35 -27.65
N ILE A 562 18.68 3.13 -26.46
CA ILE A 562 18.32 2.03 -25.58
C ILE A 562 17.81 2.58 -24.25
N LEU A 563 16.71 2.04 -23.76
CA LEU A 563 16.17 2.31 -22.43
C LEU A 563 16.23 1.05 -21.58
N ILE A 564 16.74 1.18 -20.36
CA ILE A 564 16.81 0.07 -19.41
C ILE A 564 16.01 0.46 -18.16
N ILE A 565 15.01 -0.33 -17.82
CA ILE A 565 14.18 -0.15 -16.62
C ILE A 565 14.39 -1.32 -15.66
N HIS A 566 15.17 -1.10 -14.63
CA HIS A 566 15.46 -2.07 -13.57
C HIS A 566 15.98 -1.36 -12.32
N GLN A 567 16.33 -2.09 -11.23
CA GLN A 567 17.14 -1.50 -10.16
C GLN A 567 18.50 -1.03 -10.71
N GLN A 568 19.02 0.03 -10.15
CA GLN A 568 20.10 0.81 -10.76
C GLN A 568 21.39 0.03 -11.03
N VAL A 569 21.79 -0.88 -10.13
CA VAL A 569 23.07 -1.59 -10.26
C VAL A 569 23.03 -2.60 -11.42
N ILE A 570 21.95 -3.38 -11.53
CA ILE A 570 21.77 -4.31 -12.68
C ILE A 570 21.61 -3.51 -13.97
N ALA A 571 20.83 -2.43 -13.97
CA ALA A 571 20.67 -1.58 -15.14
C ALA A 571 22.00 -0.98 -15.62
N ASN A 572 22.85 -0.52 -14.70
CA ASN A 572 24.18 -0.02 -15.03
C ASN A 572 25.11 -1.11 -15.54
N ALA A 573 25.04 -2.32 -14.98
CA ALA A 573 25.83 -3.45 -15.47
C ALA A 573 25.43 -3.82 -16.90
N ILE A 574 24.12 -3.84 -17.22
CA ILE A 574 23.61 -4.04 -18.58
C ILE A 574 24.10 -2.92 -19.51
N ARG A 575 24.01 -1.65 -19.09
CA ARG A 575 24.53 -0.50 -19.86
C ARG A 575 26.00 -0.66 -20.20
N GLN A 576 26.82 -1.02 -19.23
CA GLN A 576 28.26 -1.21 -19.41
C GLN A 576 28.54 -2.36 -20.37
N GLU A 577 27.85 -3.49 -20.24
CA GLU A 577 28.02 -4.64 -21.11
C GLU A 577 27.57 -4.34 -22.55
N ILE A 578 26.45 -3.64 -22.74
CA ILE A 578 26.00 -3.17 -24.07
C ILE A 578 27.07 -2.28 -24.73
N ARG A 579 27.69 -1.37 -23.97
CA ARG A 579 28.77 -0.52 -24.47
C ARG A 579 30.01 -1.32 -24.85
N THR A 580 30.33 -2.37 -24.12
CA THR A 580 31.44 -3.27 -24.44
C THR A 580 31.19 -4.05 -25.73
N ARG A 581 29.93 -4.45 -25.98
CA ARG A 581 29.54 -5.18 -27.22
C ARG A 581 29.28 -4.27 -28.41
N SER A 582 29.22 -2.95 -28.23
CA SER A 582 28.99 -1.95 -29.27
C SER A 582 30.13 -0.94 -29.31
N ASP A 583 30.25 -0.18 -30.42
CA ASP A 583 31.19 0.93 -30.48
C ASP A 583 30.69 2.07 -29.56
N GLU A 584 31.42 2.34 -28.46
CA GLU A 584 31.05 3.26 -27.38
C GLU A 584 30.59 4.65 -27.83
N GLN A 585 31.06 5.10 -29.00
CA GLN A 585 30.84 6.49 -29.46
C GLN A 585 29.45 6.75 -30.05
N ASN A 586 28.64 5.75 -30.33
CA ASN A 586 27.40 5.91 -31.10
C ASN A 586 26.15 5.20 -30.48
N THR A 587 26.24 4.64 -29.29
CA THR A 587 25.11 3.96 -28.63
C THR A 587 24.64 4.75 -27.43
N GLU A 588 23.40 5.26 -27.48
CA GLU A 588 22.78 5.99 -26.37
C GLU A 588 22.06 5.02 -25.44
N VAL A 589 22.42 4.98 -24.17
CA VAL A 589 21.77 4.11 -23.18
C VAL A 589 21.30 4.94 -22.01
N THR A 590 20.00 4.99 -21.80
CA THR A 590 19.34 5.64 -20.66
C THR A 590 18.90 4.60 -19.64
N VAL A 591 19.18 4.83 -18.38
CA VAL A 591 18.67 4.03 -17.27
C VAL A 591 17.54 4.80 -16.58
N ALA A 592 16.44 4.10 -16.27
CA ALA A 592 15.38 4.66 -15.48
C ALA A 592 14.85 3.64 -14.44
N SER A 593 14.38 4.13 -13.31
CA SER A 593 13.85 3.27 -12.25
C SER A 593 12.80 4.00 -11.42
N TRP A 594 11.80 3.27 -10.92
CA TRP A 594 10.94 3.74 -9.82
C TRP A 594 11.59 3.59 -8.45
N PHE A 595 12.61 2.73 -8.40
CA PHE A 595 13.30 2.38 -7.17
C PHE A 595 14.50 3.30 -6.94
N MET A 596 15.18 3.08 -5.81
CA MET A 596 16.32 3.88 -5.37
C MET A 596 17.36 4.10 -6.46
N MET A 597 17.64 5.37 -6.74
CA MET A 597 18.72 5.78 -7.62
C MET A 597 19.72 6.65 -6.84
N LYS A 598 20.92 6.12 -6.65
CA LYS A 598 22.02 6.86 -6.02
C LYS A 598 22.70 7.75 -7.04
N SER A 599 22.83 9.04 -6.72
CA SER A 599 23.44 10.03 -7.63
C SER A 599 24.88 9.66 -8.04
N GLU A 600 25.62 9.04 -7.16
CA GLU A 600 27.00 8.57 -7.41
C GLU A 600 27.09 7.39 -8.42
N LEU A 601 25.97 6.71 -8.69
CA LEU A 601 25.86 5.62 -9.66
C LEU A 601 25.09 6.04 -10.92
N SER A 602 24.59 7.27 -10.98
CA SER A 602 23.82 7.80 -12.11
C SER A 602 24.72 8.47 -13.15
N GLU A 603 24.37 8.35 -14.41
CA GLU A 603 24.94 9.13 -15.50
C GLU A 603 23.97 10.25 -15.92
N GLU A 604 24.51 11.22 -16.67
CA GLU A 604 23.66 12.28 -17.25
C GLU A 604 22.59 11.68 -18.16
N GLY A 605 21.34 12.05 -17.92
CA GLY A 605 20.18 11.51 -18.66
C GLY A 605 19.48 10.34 -17.99
N ASP A 606 20.00 9.81 -16.88
CA ASP A 606 19.29 8.79 -16.08
C ASP A 606 18.09 9.40 -15.36
N LEU A 607 17.00 8.64 -15.23
CA LEU A 607 15.71 9.15 -14.78
C LEU A 607 15.12 8.36 -13.61
N SER A 608 14.69 9.07 -12.58
CA SER A 608 13.84 8.50 -11.53
C SER A 608 12.37 8.64 -11.93
N LEU A 609 11.67 7.51 -12.08
CA LEU A 609 10.26 7.45 -12.39
C LEU A 609 9.44 7.55 -11.10
N LYS A 610 8.29 8.22 -11.14
CA LYS A 610 7.39 8.38 -9.99
C LYS A 610 6.05 7.68 -10.20
N GLU A 611 5.54 7.72 -11.43
CA GLU A 611 4.23 7.19 -11.81
C GLU A 611 4.36 6.21 -12.99
N GLU A 612 3.38 5.32 -13.14
CA GLU A 612 3.30 4.42 -14.29
C GLU A 612 3.30 5.19 -15.62
N MET A 613 2.64 6.36 -15.64
CA MET A 613 2.59 7.22 -16.82
C MET A 613 3.93 7.82 -17.21
N ASP A 614 4.89 7.93 -16.29
CA ASP A 614 6.24 8.41 -16.64
C ASP A 614 6.92 7.43 -17.59
N TYR A 615 6.80 6.12 -17.30
CA TYR A 615 7.27 5.09 -18.22
C TYR A 615 6.58 5.17 -19.58
N CYS A 616 5.24 5.29 -19.60
CA CYS A 616 4.49 5.38 -20.84
C CYS A 616 4.94 6.56 -21.70
N LYS A 617 5.09 7.75 -21.11
CA LYS A 617 5.57 8.96 -21.78
C LYS A 617 7.02 8.80 -22.24
N LEU A 618 7.88 8.23 -21.41
CA LEU A 618 9.29 8.01 -21.71
C LEU A 618 9.45 7.12 -22.95
N VAL A 619 8.73 6.01 -23.03
CA VAL A 619 8.77 5.09 -24.17
C VAL A 619 8.15 5.71 -25.43
N GLN A 620 7.00 6.41 -25.28
CA GLN A 620 6.31 7.03 -26.43
C GLN A 620 7.11 8.18 -27.06
N ASN A 621 7.74 9.02 -26.25
CA ASN A 621 8.42 10.23 -26.71
C ASN A 621 9.93 10.04 -26.93
N GLY A 622 10.51 9.00 -26.34
CA GLY A 622 11.95 8.81 -26.31
C GLY A 622 12.55 8.26 -27.61
N ASN A 623 11.73 7.78 -28.57
CA ASN A 623 12.20 7.18 -29.82
C ASN A 623 13.25 6.08 -29.61
N TYR A 624 13.06 5.23 -28.61
CA TYR A 624 13.97 4.13 -28.33
C TYR A 624 13.86 3.02 -29.36
N ASP A 625 15.00 2.45 -29.76
CA ASP A 625 15.07 1.27 -30.61
C ASP A 625 14.87 -0.02 -29.80
N ILE A 626 15.40 -0.05 -28.57
CA ILE A 626 15.36 -1.21 -27.68
C ILE A 626 14.96 -0.76 -26.29
N VAL A 627 14.04 -1.50 -25.65
CA VAL A 627 13.64 -1.32 -24.27
C VAL A 627 13.89 -2.61 -23.52
N PHE A 628 14.72 -2.55 -22.48
CA PHE A 628 14.94 -3.61 -21.52
C PHE A 628 14.08 -3.33 -20.28
N ALA A 629 13.13 -4.20 -20.00
CA ALA A 629 12.23 -4.05 -18.86
C ALA A 629 11.52 -5.38 -18.53
N ASP A 630 10.84 -5.45 -17.40
CA ASP A 630 10.01 -6.61 -17.06
C ASP A 630 8.83 -6.74 -18.05
N GLU A 631 8.45 -7.98 -18.39
CA GLU A 631 7.40 -8.29 -19.37
C GLU A 631 6.05 -7.64 -19.05
N ASN A 632 5.72 -7.47 -17.75
CA ASN A 632 4.48 -6.80 -17.36
C ASN A 632 4.40 -5.35 -17.85
N MET A 633 5.54 -4.71 -18.14
CA MET A 633 5.61 -3.34 -18.62
C MET A 633 5.36 -3.21 -20.14
N ARG A 634 5.44 -4.32 -20.89
CA ARG A 634 5.21 -4.31 -22.35
C ARG A 634 3.81 -3.79 -22.69
N GLY A 635 2.81 -4.20 -21.92
CA GLY A 635 1.41 -3.80 -22.12
C GLY A 635 1.12 -2.32 -21.88
N LEU A 636 1.98 -1.62 -21.14
CA LEU A 636 1.83 -0.18 -20.83
C LEU A 636 2.22 0.74 -22.00
N ALA A 637 2.98 0.24 -22.95
CA ALA A 637 3.43 0.99 -24.13
C ALA A 637 3.01 0.29 -25.44
N PRO A 638 1.70 0.16 -25.72
CA PRO A 638 1.19 -0.62 -26.85
C PRO A 638 1.58 -0.05 -28.21
N GLY A 639 2.02 1.21 -28.28
CA GLY A 639 2.51 1.87 -29.49
C GLY A 639 4.01 1.71 -29.75
N PHE A 640 4.75 1.08 -28.85
CA PHE A 640 6.18 0.87 -29.02
C PHE A 640 6.47 -0.10 -30.18
N LYS A 641 7.30 0.35 -31.14
CA LYS A 641 7.63 -0.41 -32.36
C LYS A 641 9.03 -1.01 -32.33
N GLY A 642 9.83 -0.68 -31.33
CA GLY A 642 11.19 -1.19 -31.16
C GLY A 642 11.22 -2.62 -30.60
N THR A 643 12.41 -3.08 -30.30
CA THR A 643 12.64 -4.39 -29.69
C THR A 643 12.45 -4.30 -28.18
N PHE A 644 11.57 -5.10 -27.62
CA PHE A 644 11.39 -5.23 -26.17
C PHE A 644 12.11 -6.48 -25.66
N VAL A 645 13.06 -6.30 -24.76
CA VAL A 645 13.83 -7.36 -24.12
C VAL A 645 13.30 -7.53 -22.69
N ASN A 646 12.80 -8.73 -22.39
CA ASN A 646 12.31 -9.03 -21.06
C ASN A 646 13.48 -9.26 -20.09
N ILE A 647 13.53 -8.44 -19.03
CA ILE A 647 14.39 -8.66 -17.88
C ILE A 647 13.50 -8.77 -16.66
N ARG A 648 13.48 -9.94 -16.05
CA ARG A 648 12.67 -10.18 -14.84
C ARG A 648 13.07 -9.24 -13.71
N HIS A 649 12.06 -8.59 -13.13
CA HIS A 649 12.21 -7.79 -11.93
C HIS A 649 11.06 -8.13 -10.97
N PHE A 650 11.35 -8.96 -9.98
CA PHE A 650 10.32 -9.45 -9.04
C PHE A 650 9.54 -8.30 -8.39
N ALA A 651 10.23 -7.22 -8.01
CA ALA A 651 9.60 -6.05 -7.45
C ALA A 651 8.54 -5.38 -8.36
N VAL A 652 8.60 -5.63 -9.68
CA VAL A 652 7.63 -5.11 -10.66
C VAL A 652 6.53 -6.11 -10.97
N SER A 653 6.88 -7.39 -11.12
CA SER A 653 5.95 -8.39 -11.66
C SER A 653 5.46 -9.41 -10.64
N GLY A 654 6.11 -9.52 -9.47
CA GLY A 654 5.89 -10.62 -8.53
C GLY A 654 6.29 -12.00 -9.08
N LYS A 655 7.12 -12.03 -10.14
CA LYS A 655 7.54 -13.26 -10.81
C LYS A 655 9.05 -13.44 -10.68
N LEU A 656 9.45 -14.61 -10.23
CA LEU A 656 10.85 -15.02 -10.22
C LEU A 656 11.34 -15.45 -11.60
N GLN A 657 12.65 -15.46 -11.78
CA GLN A 657 13.30 -16.03 -12.96
C GLN A 657 13.02 -17.54 -13.00
N GLU A 658 12.61 -18.04 -14.14
CA GLU A 658 12.42 -19.50 -14.33
C GLU A 658 13.81 -20.16 -14.28
N SER A 659 13.96 -21.19 -13.42
CA SER A 659 15.21 -21.95 -13.21
C SER A 659 15.49 -22.89 -14.40
#